data_edd08cfd2b36ffded663427de20be048
#
_entry.id   edd08cfd2b36ffded663427de20be048
#
_cell.length_a   1.000
_cell.length_b   1.000
_cell.length_c   1.000
_cell.angle_alpha   90.00
_cell.angle_beta   90.00
_cell.angle_gamma   90.00
#
_symmetry.space_group_name_H-M   'P 1'
#
loop_
_entity.id
_entity.type
_entity.pdbx_description
1 polymer ?
#
loop_
_entity_poly.entity_id
_entity_poly.type
_entity_poly.pdbx_seq_one_letter_code
_entity_poly.pdbx_strand_id
1 'polypeptide(L)'
;MAPSKHVERLDLLQTEARTSTADKIDLLDTLGLCEKFSKEESRVGGAVACCLPAIASLIDDLAPRLEAGGRLIYVGAGNSGRVGFMDCSELPVTFSVDPQQFLTVVAGGTEAIIQAQEGAEDVESDGALRMEALQINRKDTVIGISASGRTPFVLGALQVALKHDALTAGITNTHPSRIGKLGVRHIICPLVGPEFLTGSTRLKSGSAAKQILNMISTCSMVKLGKTYKGLMIDVRVNNWKLKARGRRIVRQVCNGAPMHIIEKNGLPSSQAIDVPETAEGDAIIDSLIQECQGSVKLACAVAISGFPPDVSRQMLHSAGGNFHVFVRGIRTNAPPSPVSLGEPEYCLCVDGGGTNCTVSIATESMVVGQGVAGPCNFNSVTLEELMDQIILATKQASSMALANQGFDNPDLPRFSKVWVGLAGLYHADQVATLTRRLKNLFGVSINHGTLRLTSDGILLGSCIAMDNSVECAISVIAGTGSVATAFKKGPSNEIVQVGRTGGWGYLIGDQGSAFDIGKRALQLVLSSVEQKQFKPVHKLTEFERAVLEELNSNEAGVLRDIYHSIGSPKEKIGDMAKVVTKLGFRERDPDPQALGVLTSAAGTLVQQVKPLAEICDPRKCALVLSGALMNLPAYQDLILREWDKQHQLPFKKVLVVNDASGYAAKFLARQNMTID
;
A
#
# COMPACT_ATOMS: atom_id res chain seq x y z
N MET A 1 -13.45 44.71 -26.76
CA MET A 1 -12.52 43.60 -27.06
C MET A 1 -12.74 42.51 -26.00
N ALA A 2 -13.35 41.41 -26.40
CA ALA A 2 -13.51 40.26 -25.48
C ALA A 2 -12.12 39.64 -25.22
N PRO A 3 -11.80 39.20 -23.98
CA PRO A 3 -10.54 38.55 -23.70
C PRO A 3 -10.47 37.24 -24.51
N SER A 4 -9.38 37.08 -25.26
CA SER A 4 -9.08 35.86 -26.01
C SER A 4 -9.17 34.65 -25.06
N LYS A 5 -10.15 33.78 -25.28
CA LYS A 5 -10.18 32.46 -24.68
C LYS A 5 -8.86 31.79 -25.08
N HIS A 6 -7.95 31.58 -24.12
CA HIS A 6 -6.87 30.65 -24.31
C HIS A 6 -7.51 29.29 -24.61
N VAL A 7 -7.51 28.91 -25.87
CA VAL A 7 -7.87 27.53 -26.26
C VAL A 7 -6.82 26.63 -25.66
N GLU A 8 -7.15 26.01 -24.51
CA GLU A 8 -6.29 24.99 -23.91
C GLU A 8 -6.16 23.87 -24.96
N ARG A 9 -4.93 23.48 -25.23
CA ARG A 9 -4.63 22.41 -26.18
C ARG A 9 -4.99 21.06 -25.58
N LEU A 10 -6.22 20.61 -25.84
CA LEU A 10 -6.76 19.33 -25.37
C LEU A 10 -5.98 18.14 -25.95
N ASP A 11 -5.45 18.31 -27.17
CA ASP A 11 -4.61 17.32 -27.88
C ASP A 11 -3.33 16.91 -27.13
N LEU A 12 -2.90 17.70 -26.15
CA LEU A 12 -1.73 17.39 -25.30
C LEU A 12 -2.08 16.60 -24.03
N LEU A 13 -3.34 16.30 -23.80
CA LEU A 13 -3.74 15.53 -22.63
C LEU A 13 -3.33 14.04 -22.76
N GLN A 14 -2.94 13.45 -21.65
CA GLN A 14 -2.62 12.02 -21.60
C GLN A 14 -3.79 11.14 -22.01
N THR A 15 -5.03 11.59 -21.73
CA THR A 15 -6.28 10.92 -22.13
C THR A 15 -6.54 10.96 -23.64
N GLU A 16 -5.97 11.93 -24.35
CA GLU A 16 -6.10 12.08 -25.80
C GLU A 16 -4.92 11.49 -26.58
N ALA A 17 -3.89 11.03 -25.89
CA ALA A 17 -2.74 10.41 -26.52
C ALA A 17 -3.13 9.08 -27.19
N ARG A 18 -2.49 8.76 -28.33
CA ARG A 18 -2.67 7.48 -29.03
C ARG A 18 -1.76 6.40 -28.42
N THR A 19 -2.25 5.17 -28.34
CA THR A 19 -1.40 4.02 -27.99
C THR A 19 -0.43 3.74 -29.15
N SER A 20 0.76 3.23 -28.83
CA SER A 20 1.76 2.84 -29.86
C SER A 20 1.28 1.71 -30.78
N THR A 21 0.18 1.07 -30.45
CA THR A 21 -0.38 -0.06 -31.19
C THR A 21 -1.73 0.26 -31.86
N ALA A 22 -2.16 1.54 -31.83
CA ALA A 22 -3.45 1.97 -32.35
C ALA A 22 -3.63 1.66 -33.85
N ASP A 23 -2.56 1.78 -34.63
CA ASP A 23 -2.61 1.65 -36.11
C ASP A 23 -2.96 0.25 -36.61
N LYS A 24 -2.99 -0.76 -35.74
CA LYS A 24 -3.26 -2.17 -36.11
C LYS A 24 -4.50 -2.75 -35.46
N ILE A 25 -5.23 -1.97 -34.67
CA ILE A 25 -6.41 -2.46 -33.95
C ILE A 25 -7.48 -2.96 -34.92
N ASP A 26 -7.74 -2.20 -35.97
CA ASP A 26 -8.80 -2.49 -36.95
C ASP A 26 -8.49 -3.74 -37.82
N LEU A 27 -7.27 -4.25 -37.75
CA LEU A 27 -6.82 -5.42 -38.51
C LEU A 27 -6.84 -6.73 -37.72
N LEU A 28 -7.17 -6.65 -36.43
CA LEU A 28 -7.20 -7.84 -35.55
C LEU A 28 -8.51 -8.60 -35.71
N ASP A 29 -8.43 -9.92 -35.57
CA ASP A 29 -9.61 -10.75 -35.37
C ASP A 29 -10.22 -10.51 -33.97
N THR A 30 -11.40 -11.05 -33.73
CA THR A 30 -12.16 -10.82 -32.48
C THR A 30 -11.36 -11.25 -31.24
N LEU A 31 -10.66 -12.39 -31.28
CA LEU A 31 -9.85 -12.88 -30.17
C LEU A 31 -8.69 -11.93 -29.89
N GLY A 32 -7.95 -11.53 -30.91
CA GLY A 32 -6.84 -10.59 -30.80
C GLY A 32 -7.29 -9.21 -30.26
N LEU A 33 -8.50 -8.75 -30.64
CA LEU A 33 -9.09 -7.54 -30.06
C LEU A 33 -9.34 -7.71 -28.55
N CYS A 34 -9.95 -8.82 -28.14
CA CYS A 34 -10.22 -9.12 -26.72
C CYS A 34 -8.94 -9.25 -25.90
N GLU A 35 -7.94 -9.98 -26.41
CA GLU A 35 -6.64 -10.16 -25.73
C GLU A 35 -5.94 -8.82 -25.54
N LYS A 36 -5.91 -8.00 -26.58
CA LYS A 36 -5.28 -6.68 -26.52
C LYS A 36 -6.01 -5.73 -25.57
N PHE A 37 -7.35 -5.74 -25.60
CA PHE A 37 -8.17 -4.98 -24.66
C PHE A 37 -7.90 -5.41 -23.21
N SER A 38 -7.91 -6.72 -22.93
CA SER A 38 -7.63 -7.29 -21.62
C SER A 38 -6.22 -6.90 -21.11
N LYS A 39 -5.22 -6.92 -21.99
CA LYS A 39 -3.85 -6.51 -21.68
C LYS A 39 -3.76 -5.02 -21.31
N GLU A 40 -4.50 -4.14 -21.98
CA GLU A 40 -4.54 -2.71 -21.63
C GLU A 40 -5.26 -2.49 -20.30
N GLU A 41 -6.41 -3.14 -20.07
CA GLU A 41 -7.17 -3.06 -18.82
C GLU A 41 -6.38 -3.58 -17.60
N SER A 42 -5.50 -4.57 -17.76
CA SER A 42 -4.68 -5.12 -16.67
C SER A 42 -3.77 -4.09 -16.00
N ARG A 43 -3.49 -2.96 -16.65
CA ARG A 43 -2.68 -1.86 -16.11
C ARG A 43 -3.42 -0.98 -15.12
N VAL A 44 -4.75 -1.01 -15.12
CA VAL A 44 -5.59 -0.14 -14.28
C VAL A 44 -5.33 -0.37 -12.81
N GLY A 45 -5.27 -1.63 -12.37
CA GLY A 45 -5.01 -1.97 -10.97
C GLY A 45 -3.69 -1.40 -10.45
N GLY A 46 -2.62 -1.46 -11.27
CA GLY A 46 -1.33 -0.88 -10.91
C GLY A 46 -1.37 0.65 -10.79
N ALA A 47 -2.06 1.33 -11.72
CA ALA A 47 -2.21 2.79 -11.67
C ALA A 47 -3.02 3.23 -10.44
N VAL A 48 -4.08 2.49 -10.08
CA VAL A 48 -4.87 2.75 -8.87
C VAL A 48 -4.07 2.47 -7.60
N ALA A 49 -3.24 1.43 -7.59
CA ALA A 49 -2.38 1.09 -6.44
C ALA A 49 -1.42 2.23 -6.07
N CYS A 50 -0.92 2.99 -7.05
CA CYS A 50 -0.10 4.18 -6.81
C CYS A 50 -0.86 5.29 -6.06
N CYS A 51 -2.20 5.27 -6.07
CA CYS A 51 -3.05 6.27 -5.43
C CYS A 51 -3.55 5.85 -4.02
N LEU A 52 -3.21 4.65 -3.55
CA LEU A 52 -3.71 4.13 -2.26
C LEU A 52 -3.49 5.06 -1.07
N PRO A 53 -2.33 5.75 -0.92
CA PRO A 53 -2.15 6.69 0.19
C PRO A 53 -3.15 7.86 0.16
N ALA A 54 -3.40 8.42 -1.03
CA ALA A 54 -4.36 9.52 -1.19
C ALA A 54 -5.81 9.05 -0.96
N ILE A 55 -6.15 7.83 -1.41
CA ILE A 55 -7.46 7.22 -1.18
C ILE A 55 -7.68 6.97 0.32
N ALA A 56 -6.68 6.43 1.01
CA ALA A 56 -6.75 6.17 2.45
C ALA A 56 -6.92 7.48 3.23
N SER A 57 -6.14 8.52 2.93
CA SER A 57 -6.25 9.83 3.55
C SER A 57 -7.64 10.45 3.36
N LEU A 58 -8.22 10.33 2.16
CA LEU A 58 -9.59 10.79 1.90
C LEU A 58 -10.62 10.00 2.75
N ILE A 59 -10.48 8.69 2.86
CA ILE A 59 -11.38 7.84 3.65
C ILE A 59 -11.29 8.21 5.14
N ASP A 60 -10.09 8.50 5.64
CA ASP A 60 -9.85 8.91 7.02
C ASP A 60 -10.52 10.26 7.35
N ASP A 61 -10.50 11.20 6.41
CA ASP A 61 -11.19 12.49 6.54
C ASP A 61 -12.73 12.37 6.33
N LEU A 62 -13.19 11.43 5.50
CA LEU A 62 -14.60 11.22 5.14
C LEU A 62 -15.38 10.51 6.25
N ALA A 63 -14.85 9.41 6.81
CA ALA A 63 -15.60 8.56 7.73
C ALA A 63 -16.14 9.33 8.98
N PRO A 64 -15.36 10.19 9.66
CA PRO A 64 -15.87 10.99 10.77
C PRO A 64 -16.97 11.97 10.36
N ARG A 65 -16.93 12.49 9.13
CA ARG A 65 -17.97 13.40 8.62
C ARG A 65 -19.29 12.66 8.39
N LEU A 66 -19.24 11.46 7.81
CA LEU A 66 -20.41 10.60 7.63
C LEU A 66 -21.02 10.21 8.99
N GLU A 67 -20.19 9.89 9.98
CA GLU A 67 -20.63 9.61 11.35
C GLU A 67 -21.31 10.81 11.99
N ALA A 68 -20.82 12.03 11.73
CA ALA A 68 -21.42 13.28 12.19
C ALA A 68 -22.67 13.71 11.39
N GLY A 69 -23.20 12.86 10.50
CA GLY A 69 -24.38 13.12 9.67
C GLY A 69 -24.10 13.97 8.43
N GLY A 70 -22.85 14.14 8.02
CA GLY A 70 -22.49 14.75 6.73
C GLY A 70 -22.79 13.84 5.56
N ARG A 71 -22.71 14.38 4.34
CA ARG A 71 -23.04 13.67 3.08
C ARG A 71 -21.79 13.43 2.23
N LEU A 72 -21.79 12.33 1.48
CA LEU A 72 -20.87 12.08 0.39
C LEU A 72 -21.55 12.40 -0.93
N ILE A 73 -21.00 13.32 -1.71
CA ILE A 73 -21.59 13.81 -2.95
C ILE A 73 -20.58 13.61 -4.08
N TYR A 74 -20.89 12.73 -5.01
CA TYR A 74 -20.12 12.58 -6.24
C TYR A 74 -20.61 13.57 -7.29
N VAL A 75 -19.69 14.19 -8.01
CA VAL A 75 -20.01 15.13 -9.09
C VAL A 75 -19.27 14.68 -10.35
N GLY A 76 -19.99 14.52 -11.46
CA GLY A 76 -19.39 14.08 -12.71
C GLY A 76 -20.27 14.32 -13.93
N ALA A 77 -19.67 14.21 -15.11
CA ALA A 77 -20.37 14.26 -16.38
C ALA A 77 -20.25 12.92 -17.12
N GLY A 78 -21.26 12.57 -17.92
CA GLY A 78 -21.24 11.36 -18.73
C GLY A 78 -20.94 10.09 -17.92
N ASN A 79 -19.94 9.31 -18.34
CA ASN A 79 -19.55 8.08 -17.65
C ASN A 79 -19.10 8.31 -16.19
N SER A 80 -18.37 9.40 -15.93
CA SER A 80 -17.90 9.74 -14.56
C SER A 80 -19.08 9.96 -13.60
N GLY A 81 -20.12 10.67 -14.04
CA GLY A 81 -21.35 10.83 -13.24
C GLY A 81 -22.10 9.53 -13.05
N ARG A 82 -22.20 8.65 -14.08
CA ARG A 82 -22.87 7.36 -14.00
C ARG A 82 -22.18 6.39 -13.04
N VAL A 83 -20.85 6.37 -13.03
CA VAL A 83 -20.07 5.55 -12.09
C VAL A 83 -20.31 5.99 -10.64
N GLY A 84 -20.38 7.31 -10.39
CA GLY A 84 -20.76 7.86 -9.08
C GLY A 84 -22.19 7.47 -8.68
N PHE A 85 -23.15 7.58 -9.60
CA PHE A 85 -24.53 7.18 -9.36
C PHE A 85 -24.65 5.69 -9.03
N MET A 86 -23.98 4.82 -9.80
CA MET A 86 -23.95 3.39 -9.57
C MET A 86 -23.42 3.03 -8.17
N ASP A 87 -22.39 3.72 -7.70
CA ASP A 87 -21.84 3.49 -6.36
C ASP A 87 -22.82 3.93 -5.26
N CYS A 88 -23.33 5.17 -5.33
CA CYS A 88 -24.27 5.71 -4.34
C CYS A 88 -25.56 4.91 -4.23
N SER A 89 -26.12 4.44 -5.34
CA SER A 89 -27.42 3.72 -5.36
C SER A 89 -27.36 2.37 -4.65
N GLU A 90 -26.20 1.74 -4.55
CA GLU A 90 -26.01 0.43 -3.92
C GLU A 90 -25.75 0.50 -2.40
N LEU A 91 -25.33 1.64 -1.87
CA LEU A 91 -24.95 1.77 -0.46
C LEU A 91 -26.13 1.59 0.52
N PRO A 92 -27.32 2.16 0.27
CA PRO A 92 -28.46 1.96 1.16
C PRO A 92 -28.89 0.51 1.27
N VAL A 93 -28.84 -0.24 0.15
CA VAL A 93 -29.22 -1.66 0.12
C VAL A 93 -28.16 -2.54 0.77
N THR A 94 -26.88 -2.17 0.63
CA THR A 94 -25.75 -2.98 1.10
C THR A 94 -25.48 -2.76 2.60
N PHE A 95 -25.57 -1.52 3.07
CA PHE A 95 -25.11 -1.12 4.41
C PHE A 95 -26.20 -0.46 5.26
N SER A 96 -27.45 -0.44 4.80
CA SER A 96 -28.59 0.20 5.50
C SER A 96 -28.30 1.64 5.92
N VAL A 97 -27.63 2.40 5.05
CA VAL A 97 -27.37 3.82 5.25
C VAL A 97 -28.53 4.65 4.71
N ASP A 98 -28.64 5.88 5.19
CA ASP A 98 -29.62 6.84 4.70
C ASP A 98 -29.31 7.20 3.23
N PRO A 99 -30.23 7.02 2.29
CA PRO A 99 -30.04 7.43 0.89
C PRO A 99 -29.71 8.92 0.74
N GLN A 100 -30.14 9.77 1.66
CA GLN A 100 -29.86 11.20 1.62
C GLN A 100 -28.41 11.56 1.98
N GLN A 101 -27.67 10.62 2.56
CA GLN A 101 -26.24 10.83 2.84
C GLN A 101 -25.33 10.55 1.62
N PHE A 102 -25.83 9.88 0.60
CA PHE A 102 -25.03 9.44 -0.56
C PHE A 102 -25.67 9.92 -1.84
N LEU A 103 -25.12 10.99 -2.39
CA LEU A 103 -25.74 11.70 -3.51
C LEU A 103 -24.81 11.71 -4.72
N THR A 104 -25.39 11.84 -5.88
CA THR A 104 -24.64 12.08 -7.13
C THR A 104 -25.26 13.22 -7.90
N VAL A 105 -24.43 14.15 -8.30
CA VAL A 105 -24.77 15.29 -9.17
C VAL A 105 -24.19 15.05 -10.55
N VAL A 106 -25.05 14.81 -11.52
CA VAL A 106 -24.66 14.48 -12.90
C VAL A 106 -24.99 15.67 -13.81
N ALA A 107 -24.05 16.03 -14.67
CA ALA A 107 -24.28 17.05 -15.71
C ALA A 107 -25.45 16.60 -16.62
N GLY A 108 -26.42 17.49 -16.84
CA GLY A 108 -27.68 17.15 -17.53
C GLY A 108 -28.75 16.50 -16.65
N GLY A 109 -28.45 16.25 -15.34
CA GLY A 109 -29.44 15.74 -14.38
C GLY A 109 -29.73 14.24 -14.51
N THR A 110 -30.89 13.82 -13.95
CA THR A 110 -31.28 12.41 -13.90
C THR A 110 -31.42 11.76 -15.27
N GLU A 111 -31.89 12.50 -16.26
CA GLU A 111 -32.04 11.98 -17.62
C GLU A 111 -30.69 11.63 -18.27
N ALA A 112 -29.63 12.38 -17.92
CA ALA A 112 -28.26 12.10 -18.39
C ALA A 112 -27.67 10.78 -17.86
N ILE A 113 -28.28 10.18 -16.84
CA ILE A 113 -27.95 8.84 -16.35
C ILE A 113 -28.33 7.77 -17.37
N ILE A 114 -29.52 7.94 -17.99
CA ILE A 114 -30.09 6.99 -18.96
C ILE A 114 -29.57 7.29 -20.35
N GLN A 115 -29.63 8.56 -20.79
CA GLN A 115 -29.27 8.98 -22.14
C GLN A 115 -28.29 10.14 -22.10
N ALA A 116 -27.21 10.07 -22.88
CA ALA A 116 -26.22 11.12 -22.93
C ALA A 116 -26.85 12.47 -23.35
N GLN A 117 -26.51 13.51 -22.58
CA GLN A 117 -26.92 14.90 -22.84
C GLN A 117 -25.68 15.67 -23.29
N GLU A 118 -25.56 15.93 -24.59
CA GLU A 118 -24.41 16.63 -25.14
C GLU A 118 -24.38 18.11 -24.70
N GLY A 119 -23.18 18.66 -24.48
CA GLY A 119 -22.98 20.02 -24.02
C GLY A 119 -23.29 20.30 -22.56
N ALA A 120 -23.91 19.37 -21.81
CA ALA A 120 -24.22 19.57 -20.40
C ALA A 120 -22.96 19.69 -19.51
N GLU A 121 -21.86 19.08 -19.93
CA GLU A 121 -20.59 19.13 -19.20
C GLU A 121 -19.82 20.45 -19.32
N ASP A 122 -20.16 21.25 -20.32
CA ASP A 122 -19.44 22.50 -20.67
C ASP A 122 -19.94 23.72 -19.86
N VAL A 123 -21.00 23.57 -19.08
CA VAL A 123 -21.65 24.68 -18.36
C VAL A 123 -21.21 24.68 -16.88
N GLU A 124 -20.18 25.48 -16.56
CA GLU A 124 -19.63 25.63 -15.22
C GLU A 124 -20.67 26.15 -14.21
N SER A 125 -21.51 27.12 -14.63
CA SER A 125 -22.57 27.70 -13.82
C SER A 125 -23.67 26.68 -13.44
N ASP A 126 -23.98 25.69 -14.28
CA ASP A 126 -24.96 24.64 -13.94
C ASP A 126 -24.44 23.74 -12.80
N GLY A 127 -23.15 23.40 -12.84
CA GLY A 127 -22.52 22.67 -11.73
C GLY A 127 -22.58 23.43 -10.42
N ALA A 128 -22.32 24.74 -10.46
CA ALA A 128 -22.41 25.61 -9.29
C ALA A 128 -23.86 25.69 -8.77
N LEU A 129 -24.83 25.94 -9.62
CA LEU A 129 -26.24 26.06 -9.25
C LEU A 129 -26.78 24.78 -8.58
N ARG A 130 -26.43 23.59 -9.11
CA ARG A 130 -26.87 22.32 -8.52
C ARG A 130 -26.27 22.09 -7.14
N MET A 131 -25.04 22.52 -6.92
CA MET A 131 -24.42 22.39 -5.59
C MET A 131 -25.00 23.41 -4.60
N GLU A 132 -25.28 24.65 -5.02
CA GLU A 132 -25.96 25.62 -4.15
C GLU A 132 -27.38 25.12 -3.77
N ALA A 133 -28.11 24.49 -4.69
CA ALA A 133 -29.41 23.90 -4.41
C ALA A 133 -29.38 22.79 -3.35
N LEU A 134 -28.25 22.10 -3.21
CA LEU A 134 -28.03 21.08 -2.15
C LEU A 134 -27.69 21.67 -0.79
N GLN A 135 -27.49 22.98 -0.69
CA GLN A 135 -27.13 23.67 0.55
C GLN A 135 -25.91 23.00 1.21
N ILE A 136 -24.81 22.95 0.47
CA ILE A 136 -23.56 22.35 0.92
C ILE A 136 -23.04 23.01 2.19
N ASN A 137 -22.49 22.23 3.11
CA ASN A 137 -21.95 22.71 4.36
C ASN A 137 -20.63 22.00 4.75
N ARG A 138 -19.96 22.47 5.80
CA ARG A 138 -18.67 21.96 6.26
C ARG A 138 -18.60 20.48 6.65
N LYS A 139 -19.75 19.82 6.89
CA LYS A 139 -19.79 18.38 7.18
C LYS A 139 -19.79 17.54 5.91
N ASP A 140 -20.16 18.13 4.79
CA ASP A 140 -20.26 17.41 3.52
C ASP A 140 -18.88 17.12 2.92
N THR A 141 -18.84 16.10 2.10
CA THR A 141 -17.68 15.73 1.27
C THR A 141 -18.10 15.71 -0.19
N VAL A 142 -17.41 16.46 -1.01
CA VAL A 142 -17.69 16.56 -2.45
C VAL A 142 -16.51 16.03 -3.25
N ILE A 143 -16.76 15.01 -4.07
CA ILE A 143 -15.75 14.36 -4.92
C ILE A 143 -16.07 14.64 -6.39
N GLY A 144 -15.26 15.45 -7.03
CA GLY A 144 -15.34 15.72 -8.46
C GLY A 144 -14.63 14.63 -9.27
N ILE A 145 -15.34 14.02 -10.22
CA ILE A 145 -14.83 12.93 -11.05
C ILE A 145 -14.74 13.44 -12.49
N SER A 146 -13.54 13.55 -13.04
CA SER A 146 -13.28 13.98 -14.41
C SER A 146 -11.96 13.40 -14.91
N ALA A 147 -12.01 12.53 -15.90
CA ALA A 147 -10.80 11.90 -16.46
C ALA A 147 -9.79 12.95 -16.98
N SER A 148 -10.25 13.98 -17.70
CA SER A 148 -9.41 15.10 -18.14
C SER A 148 -9.02 16.05 -17.01
N GLY A 149 -9.74 16.01 -15.88
CA GLY A 149 -9.58 16.95 -14.77
C GLY A 149 -9.92 18.40 -15.11
N ARG A 150 -10.75 18.65 -16.16
CA ARG A 150 -11.02 19.98 -16.71
C ARG A 150 -12.50 20.28 -16.94
N THR A 151 -13.38 19.31 -16.76
CA THR A 151 -14.83 19.42 -17.03
C THR A 151 -15.43 20.64 -16.33
N PRO A 152 -15.94 21.65 -17.06
CA PRO A 152 -16.44 22.91 -16.47
C PRO A 152 -17.50 22.68 -15.41
N PHE A 153 -18.49 21.83 -15.67
CA PHE A 153 -19.52 21.46 -14.69
C PHE A 153 -18.94 21.00 -13.34
N VAL A 154 -17.91 20.14 -13.37
CA VAL A 154 -17.26 19.61 -12.15
C VAL A 154 -16.47 20.71 -11.45
N LEU A 155 -15.81 21.60 -12.20
CA LEU A 155 -15.08 22.73 -11.63
C LEU A 155 -16.01 23.70 -10.89
N GLY A 156 -17.16 24.07 -11.49
CA GLY A 156 -18.15 24.92 -10.84
C GLY A 156 -18.72 24.32 -9.58
N ALA A 157 -19.02 23.02 -9.59
CA ALA A 157 -19.48 22.32 -8.40
C ALA A 157 -18.42 22.30 -7.27
N LEU A 158 -17.16 22.04 -7.58
CA LEU A 158 -16.07 22.03 -6.59
C LEU A 158 -15.77 23.42 -6.03
N GLN A 159 -15.92 24.46 -6.82
CA GLN A 159 -15.78 25.86 -6.35
C GLN A 159 -16.80 26.20 -5.27
N VAL A 160 -18.07 25.79 -5.45
CA VAL A 160 -19.11 25.96 -4.42
C VAL A 160 -18.76 25.16 -3.18
N ALA A 161 -18.33 23.92 -3.31
CA ALA A 161 -17.93 23.10 -2.17
C ALA A 161 -16.79 23.72 -1.36
N LEU A 162 -15.77 24.27 -2.03
CA LEU A 162 -14.67 25.00 -1.39
C LEU A 162 -15.15 26.25 -0.67
N LYS A 163 -16.06 27.01 -1.26
CA LYS A 163 -16.62 28.24 -0.66
C LYS A 163 -17.38 27.95 0.66
N HIS A 164 -17.96 26.76 0.80
CA HIS A 164 -18.70 26.35 1.98
C HIS A 164 -17.90 25.44 2.92
N ASP A 165 -16.58 25.43 2.83
CA ASP A 165 -15.65 24.65 3.68
C ASP A 165 -15.96 23.14 3.72
N ALA A 166 -16.59 22.59 2.68
CA ALA A 166 -16.78 21.17 2.55
C ALA A 166 -15.45 20.46 2.29
N LEU A 167 -15.32 19.19 2.69
CA LEU A 167 -14.18 18.39 2.29
C LEU A 167 -14.26 18.15 0.77
N THR A 168 -13.18 18.49 0.06
CA THR A 168 -13.16 18.38 -1.40
C THR A 168 -12.10 17.41 -1.88
N ALA A 169 -12.46 16.60 -2.88
CA ALA A 169 -11.52 15.71 -3.56
C ALA A 169 -11.74 15.73 -5.08
N GLY A 170 -10.70 15.40 -5.82
CA GLY A 170 -10.74 15.23 -7.26
C GLY A 170 -10.21 13.87 -7.69
N ILE A 171 -10.94 13.17 -8.56
CA ILE A 171 -10.47 11.95 -9.25
C ILE A 171 -10.22 12.31 -10.70
N THR A 172 -8.97 12.20 -11.13
CA THR A 172 -8.54 12.59 -12.50
C THR A 172 -7.59 11.54 -13.07
N ASN A 173 -7.47 11.47 -14.40
CA ASN A 173 -6.49 10.58 -15.07
C ASN A 173 -5.41 11.36 -15.81
N THR A 174 -5.28 12.63 -15.50
CA THR A 174 -4.34 13.57 -16.14
C THR A 174 -3.65 14.42 -15.09
N HIS A 175 -2.35 14.60 -15.22
CA HIS A 175 -1.56 15.48 -14.36
C HIS A 175 -0.64 16.36 -15.24
N PRO A 176 -0.61 17.69 -15.00
CA PRO A 176 -1.43 18.47 -14.07
C PRO A 176 -2.89 18.63 -14.54
N SER A 177 -3.83 18.80 -13.61
CA SER A 177 -5.25 19.00 -13.90
C SER A 177 -5.77 20.35 -13.41
N ARG A 178 -6.87 20.86 -13.97
CA ARG A 178 -7.52 22.09 -13.47
C ARG A 178 -8.14 21.87 -12.08
N ILE A 179 -8.69 20.68 -11.83
CA ILE A 179 -9.19 20.30 -10.49
C ILE A 179 -8.07 20.41 -9.45
N GLY A 180 -6.86 19.93 -9.77
CA GLY A 180 -5.71 20.05 -8.86
C GLY A 180 -5.31 21.50 -8.59
N LYS A 181 -5.50 22.41 -9.55
CA LYS A 181 -5.21 23.84 -9.40
C LYS A 181 -6.27 24.60 -8.59
N LEU A 182 -7.47 24.04 -8.38
CA LEU A 182 -8.51 24.65 -7.56
C LEU A 182 -8.19 24.65 -6.05
N GLY A 183 -7.18 23.88 -5.61
CA GLY A 183 -6.85 23.77 -4.20
C GLY A 183 -7.76 22.79 -3.43
N VAL A 184 -8.34 21.79 -4.10
CA VAL A 184 -9.07 20.71 -3.42
C VAL A 184 -8.12 19.95 -2.48
N ARG A 185 -8.64 19.47 -1.37
CA ARG A 185 -7.81 18.87 -0.31
C ARG A 185 -7.16 17.54 -0.74
N HIS A 186 -7.86 16.72 -1.50
CA HIS A 186 -7.33 15.44 -1.97
C HIS A 186 -7.36 15.34 -3.50
N ILE A 187 -6.26 14.87 -4.09
CA ILE A 187 -6.18 14.53 -5.51
C ILE A 187 -5.81 13.07 -5.65
N ILE A 188 -6.67 12.32 -6.34
CA ILE A 188 -6.47 10.93 -6.68
C ILE A 188 -6.31 10.87 -8.20
N CYS A 189 -5.09 10.56 -8.65
CA CYS A 189 -4.75 10.65 -10.08
C CYS A 189 -4.12 9.34 -10.57
N PRO A 190 -4.92 8.31 -10.86
CA PRO A 190 -4.42 7.08 -11.47
C PRO A 190 -4.07 7.36 -12.94
N LEU A 191 -2.79 7.38 -13.26
CA LEU A 191 -2.28 7.58 -14.63
C LEU A 191 -2.38 6.26 -15.40
N VAL A 192 -3.54 5.98 -15.99
CA VAL A 192 -3.83 4.75 -16.73
C VAL A 192 -3.23 4.72 -18.16
N GLY A 193 -2.59 5.83 -18.57
CA GLY A 193 -2.06 5.99 -19.91
C GLY A 193 -3.15 6.17 -21.00
N PRO A 194 -2.76 6.18 -22.28
CA PRO A 194 -3.70 6.32 -23.40
C PRO A 194 -4.75 5.21 -23.40
N GLU A 195 -5.98 5.56 -23.73
CA GLU A 195 -7.09 4.59 -23.80
C GLU A 195 -6.91 3.59 -24.96
N PHE A 196 -7.56 2.42 -24.86
CA PHE A 196 -7.58 1.42 -25.94
C PHE A 196 -8.11 2.03 -27.25
N LEU A 197 -9.18 2.79 -27.18
CA LEU A 197 -9.64 3.70 -28.23
C LEU A 197 -9.35 5.12 -27.77
N THR A 198 -8.54 5.85 -28.51
CA THR A 198 -8.08 7.21 -28.18
C THR A 198 -9.25 8.11 -27.77
N GLY A 199 -9.11 8.79 -26.64
CA GLY A 199 -10.13 9.70 -26.09
C GLY A 199 -11.33 9.03 -25.44
N SER A 200 -11.47 7.69 -25.51
CA SER A 200 -12.62 6.97 -24.94
C SER A 200 -12.44 6.70 -23.44
N THR A 201 -12.49 7.76 -22.63
CA THR A 201 -12.25 7.73 -21.17
C THR A 201 -13.28 6.93 -20.36
N ARG A 202 -14.31 6.38 -21.02
CA ARG A 202 -15.22 5.42 -20.39
C ARG A 202 -14.56 4.07 -20.11
N LEU A 203 -13.40 3.76 -20.73
CA LEU A 203 -12.67 2.49 -20.62
C LEU A 203 -11.77 2.48 -19.37
N LYS A 204 -10.43 2.53 -19.52
CA LYS A 204 -9.49 2.44 -18.38
C LYS A 204 -9.74 3.51 -17.31
N SER A 205 -9.99 4.75 -17.72
CA SER A 205 -10.31 5.84 -16.78
C SER A 205 -11.60 5.57 -16.02
N GLY A 206 -12.63 5.03 -16.69
CA GLY A 206 -13.88 4.60 -16.05
C GLY A 206 -13.68 3.42 -15.09
N SER A 207 -12.90 2.41 -15.50
CA SER A 207 -12.54 1.26 -14.66
C SER A 207 -11.78 1.70 -13.40
N ALA A 208 -10.81 2.62 -13.56
CA ALA A 208 -10.06 3.19 -12.44
C ALA A 208 -10.98 3.96 -11.48
N ALA A 209 -11.88 4.81 -12.00
CA ALA A 209 -12.84 5.54 -11.19
C ALA A 209 -13.70 4.56 -10.38
N LYS A 210 -14.25 3.50 -11.00
CA LYS A 210 -15.07 2.50 -10.27
C LYS A 210 -14.29 1.79 -9.18
N GLN A 211 -13.05 1.39 -9.41
CA GLN A 211 -12.20 0.78 -8.39
C GLN A 211 -11.97 1.73 -7.20
N ILE A 212 -11.72 3.00 -7.47
CA ILE A 212 -11.51 4.02 -6.43
C ILE A 212 -12.78 4.25 -5.62
N LEU A 213 -13.94 4.43 -6.29
CA LEU A 213 -15.21 4.64 -5.59
C LEU A 213 -15.59 3.43 -4.72
N ASN A 214 -15.38 2.20 -5.22
CA ASN A 214 -15.57 0.98 -4.43
C ASN A 214 -14.73 0.99 -3.15
N MET A 215 -13.48 1.45 -3.21
CA MET A 215 -12.63 1.55 -2.03
C MET A 215 -13.12 2.64 -1.08
N ILE A 216 -13.42 3.84 -1.60
CA ILE A 216 -13.90 4.95 -0.78
C ILE A 216 -15.18 4.57 -0.03
N SER A 217 -16.18 4.08 -0.73
CA SER A 217 -17.46 3.73 -0.13
C SER A 217 -17.36 2.53 0.82
N THR A 218 -16.79 1.42 0.36
CA THR A 218 -16.71 0.19 1.16
C THR A 218 -15.83 0.37 2.40
N CYS A 219 -14.64 0.96 2.27
CA CYS A 219 -13.75 1.14 3.41
C CYS A 219 -14.30 2.15 4.41
N SER A 220 -15.01 3.19 3.96
CA SER A 220 -15.74 4.09 4.86
C SER A 220 -16.80 3.33 5.67
N MET A 221 -17.57 2.44 5.03
CA MET A 221 -18.55 1.60 5.72
C MET A 221 -17.91 0.63 6.72
N VAL A 222 -16.75 0.08 6.39
CA VAL A 222 -15.97 -0.74 7.34
C VAL A 222 -15.56 0.09 8.56
N LYS A 223 -15.04 1.32 8.37
CA LYS A 223 -14.68 2.22 9.46
C LYS A 223 -15.87 2.62 10.32
N LEU A 224 -17.05 2.79 9.73
CA LEU A 224 -18.31 3.06 10.42
C LEU A 224 -18.92 1.83 11.11
N GLY A 225 -18.20 0.71 11.19
CA GLY A 225 -18.64 -0.51 11.87
C GLY A 225 -19.83 -1.20 11.21
N LYS A 226 -20.04 -1.00 9.90
CA LYS A 226 -21.11 -1.66 9.13
C LYS A 226 -20.80 -3.12 8.79
N THR A 227 -19.60 -3.60 9.12
CA THR A 227 -19.12 -4.94 8.81
C THR A 227 -18.57 -5.65 10.05
N TYR A 228 -18.49 -6.98 10.00
CA TYR A 228 -17.84 -7.80 11.02
C TYR A 228 -17.21 -9.02 10.37
N LYS A 229 -15.90 -9.22 10.53
CA LYS A 229 -15.11 -10.33 9.94
C LYS A 229 -15.43 -10.55 8.44
N GLY A 230 -15.51 -9.48 7.68
CA GLY A 230 -15.83 -9.52 6.25
C GLY A 230 -17.32 -9.71 5.91
N LEU A 231 -18.19 -9.82 6.91
CA LEU A 231 -19.64 -9.93 6.71
C LEU A 231 -20.29 -8.55 6.75
N MET A 232 -21.23 -8.30 5.84
CA MET A 232 -22.11 -7.13 5.86
C MET A 232 -23.19 -7.34 6.91
N ILE A 233 -22.90 -7.04 8.18
CA ILE A 233 -23.83 -7.30 9.28
C ILE A 233 -24.91 -6.24 9.42
N ASP A 234 -24.67 -5.04 8.95
CA ASP A 234 -25.62 -3.93 9.08
C ASP A 234 -26.58 -3.90 7.88
N VAL A 235 -27.32 -4.99 7.73
CA VAL A 235 -28.35 -5.17 6.70
C VAL A 235 -29.72 -5.21 7.36
N ARG A 236 -30.74 -4.65 6.69
CA ARG A 236 -32.15 -4.84 7.04
C ARG A 236 -32.80 -5.85 6.12
N VAL A 237 -33.54 -6.77 6.70
CA VAL A 237 -34.25 -7.80 5.95
C VAL A 237 -35.54 -7.23 5.40
N ASN A 238 -35.59 -6.93 4.10
CA ASN A 238 -36.75 -6.40 3.41
C ASN A 238 -37.19 -7.24 2.19
N ASN A 239 -36.47 -8.32 1.86
CA ASN A 239 -36.83 -9.25 0.80
C ASN A 239 -36.30 -10.67 1.12
N TRP A 240 -36.78 -11.67 0.35
CA TRP A 240 -36.47 -13.08 0.60
C TRP A 240 -34.97 -13.41 0.52
N LYS A 241 -34.22 -12.77 -0.40
CA LYS A 241 -32.78 -12.95 -0.57
C LYS A 241 -32.01 -12.42 0.65
N LEU A 242 -32.42 -11.26 1.16
CA LEU A 242 -31.82 -10.68 2.36
C LEU A 242 -32.22 -11.47 3.62
N LYS A 243 -33.39 -12.12 3.63
CA LYS A 243 -33.81 -13.02 4.69
C LYS A 243 -32.87 -14.23 4.79
N ALA A 244 -32.63 -14.92 3.69
CA ALA A 244 -31.69 -16.05 3.64
C ALA A 244 -30.25 -15.61 4.02
N ARG A 245 -29.82 -14.42 3.55
CA ARG A 245 -28.52 -13.85 3.92
C ARG A 245 -28.43 -13.53 5.41
N GLY A 246 -29.46 -12.93 6.00
CA GLY A 246 -29.55 -12.59 7.42
C GLY A 246 -29.40 -13.83 8.31
N ARG A 247 -30.12 -14.93 8.01
CA ARG A 247 -29.99 -16.21 8.71
C ARG A 247 -28.54 -16.71 8.69
N ARG A 248 -27.92 -16.72 7.51
CA ARG A 248 -26.52 -17.15 7.35
C ARG A 248 -25.56 -16.27 8.16
N ILE A 249 -25.75 -14.95 8.16
CA ILE A 249 -24.91 -14.02 8.93
C ILE A 249 -25.04 -14.29 10.42
N VAL A 250 -26.23 -14.45 10.97
CA VAL A 250 -26.42 -14.77 12.41
C VAL A 250 -25.67 -16.06 12.78
N ARG A 251 -25.84 -17.13 11.98
CA ARG A 251 -25.10 -18.39 12.21
C ARG A 251 -23.59 -18.21 12.16
N GLN A 252 -23.08 -17.51 11.15
CA GLN A 252 -21.64 -17.26 10.98
C GLN A 252 -21.06 -16.40 12.10
N VAL A 253 -21.82 -15.44 12.59
CA VAL A 253 -21.39 -14.58 13.71
C VAL A 253 -21.32 -15.35 15.02
N CYS A 254 -22.28 -16.25 15.25
CA CYS A 254 -22.25 -17.18 16.40
C CYS A 254 -21.22 -18.31 16.24
N ASN A 255 -20.70 -18.54 15.03
CA ASN A 255 -19.64 -19.52 14.73
C ASN A 255 -19.94 -20.95 15.25
N GLY A 256 -21.20 -21.42 15.08
CA GLY A 256 -21.65 -22.73 15.54
C GLY A 256 -21.83 -22.86 17.05
N ALA A 257 -21.67 -21.79 17.82
CA ALA A 257 -21.96 -21.78 19.23
C ALA A 257 -23.48 -21.65 19.48
N PRO A 258 -24.02 -22.17 20.62
CA PRO A 258 -25.37 -21.89 21.03
C PRO A 258 -25.66 -20.39 21.06
N MET A 259 -26.87 -19.99 20.70
CA MET A 259 -27.29 -18.58 20.62
C MET A 259 -28.50 -18.30 21.51
N HIS A 260 -28.58 -17.07 22.01
CA HIS A 260 -29.78 -16.60 22.68
C HIS A 260 -30.87 -16.25 21.66
N ILE A 261 -32.09 -16.61 21.99
CA ILE A 261 -33.28 -16.28 21.19
C ILE A 261 -34.20 -15.38 21.99
N ILE A 262 -35.17 -14.76 21.34
CA ILE A 262 -36.24 -14.02 22.04
C ILE A 262 -37.42 -14.96 22.22
N GLU A 263 -37.84 -15.15 23.47
CA GLU A 263 -38.99 -15.97 23.86
C GLU A 263 -40.33 -15.23 23.63
N LYS A 264 -41.46 -15.95 23.75
CA LYS A 264 -42.79 -15.36 23.57
C LYS A 264 -43.15 -14.20 24.50
N ASN A 265 -42.40 -14.07 25.61
CA ASN A 265 -42.52 -12.97 26.57
C ASN A 265 -41.76 -11.68 26.12
N GLY A 266 -41.09 -11.72 24.96
CA GLY A 266 -40.30 -10.61 24.43
C GLY A 266 -38.91 -10.47 25.11
N LEU A 267 -38.53 -11.39 25.97
CA LEU A 267 -37.23 -11.41 26.64
C LEU A 267 -36.28 -12.43 26.02
N PRO A 268 -34.97 -12.21 26.07
CA PRO A 268 -34.00 -13.20 25.66
C PRO A 268 -34.09 -14.46 26.53
N SER A 269 -33.84 -15.61 25.92
CA SER A 269 -33.76 -16.90 26.64
C SER A 269 -32.69 -16.85 27.73
N SER A 270 -33.00 -17.40 28.88
CA SER A 270 -32.08 -17.45 30.03
C SER A 270 -30.81 -18.25 29.72
N GLN A 271 -30.90 -19.20 28.81
CA GLN A 271 -29.76 -19.99 28.31
C GLN A 271 -29.71 -19.92 26.78
N ALA A 272 -28.49 -19.95 26.25
CA ALA A 272 -28.26 -20.10 24.82
C ALA A 272 -28.63 -21.52 24.37
N ILE A 273 -29.25 -21.64 23.21
CA ILE A 273 -29.71 -22.91 22.64
C ILE A 273 -28.99 -23.21 21.32
N ASP A 274 -28.85 -24.48 20.99
CA ASP A 274 -28.39 -24.91 19.69
C ASP A 274 -29.52 -24.71 18.66
N VAL A 275 -29.23 -23.95 17.61
CA VAL A 275 -30.19 -23.68 16.52
C VAL A 275 -29.75 -24.47 15.28
N PRO A 276 -30.45 -25.55 14.95
CA PRO A 276 -30.04 -26.44 13.86
C PRO A 276 -30.14 -25.78 12.49
N GLU A 277 -29.43 -26.32 11.50
CA GLU A 277 -29.53 -25.91 10.10
C GLU A 277 -30.72 -26.56 9.37
N THR A 278 -31.91 -26.39 9.94
CA THR A 278 -33.17 -26.92 9.45
C THR A 278 -34.17 -25.79 9.26
N ALA A 279 -35.32 -26.09 8.63
CA ALA A 279 -36.41 -25.12 8.47
C ALA A 279 -36.92 -24.59 9.83
N GLU A 280 -36.88 -25.39 10.89
CA GLU A 280 -37.26 -24.97 12.24
C GLU A 280 -36.24 -23.99 12.82
N GLY A 281 -34.94 -24.29 12.69
CA GLY A 281 -33.86 -23.37 13.09
C GLY A 281 -33.86 -22.07 12.29
N ASP A 282 -34.24 -22.14 11.02
CA ASP A 282 -34.43 -20.96 10.17
C ASP A 282 -35.59 -20.08 10.68
N ALA A 283 -36.68 -20.68 11.12
CA ALA A 283 -37.82 -19.95 11.66
C ALA A 283 -37.48 -19.27 13.01
N ILE A 284 -36.65 -19.90 13.84
CA ILE A 284 -36.14 -19.30 15.08
C ILE A 284 -35.31 -18.05 14.80
N ILE A 285 -34.38 -18.11 13.83
CA ILE A 285 -33.56 -16.94 13.46
C ILE A 285 -34.40 -15.84 12.83
N ASP A 286 -35.40 -16.21 12.03
CA ASP A 286 -36.34 -15.24 11.43
C ASP A 286 -37.10 -14.47 12.51
N SER A 287 -37.59 -15.19 13.57
CA SER A 287 -38.25 -14.56 14.70
C SER A 287 -37.32 -13.60 15.43
N LEU A 288 -36.08 -14.02 15.69
CA LEU A 288 -35.06 -13.16 16.31
C LEU A 288 -34.79 -11.87 15.49
N ILE A 289 -34.64 -12.00 14.17
CA ILE A 289 -34.45 -10.84 13.29
C ILE A 289 -35.69 -9.94 13.29
N GLN A 290 -36.88 -10.51 13.30
CA GLN A 290 -38.14 -9.76 13.34
C GLN A 290 -38.29 -8.95 14.63
N GLU A 291 -38.04 -9.55 15.79
CA GLU A 291 -38.02 -8.86 17.10
C GLU A 291 -36.96 -7.76 17.16
N CYS A 292 -35.88 -7.92 16.42
CA CYS A 292 -34.85 -6.89 16.23
C CYS A 292 -35.21 -5.88 15.12
N GLN A 293 -36.49 -5.74 14.75
CA GLN A 293 -37.01 -4.81 13.73
C GLN A 293 -36.30 -4.96 12.37
N GLY A 294 -36.00 -6.20 11.99
CA GLY A 294 -35.33 -6.55 10.74
C GLY A 294 -33.80 -6.26 10.73
N SER A 295 -33.22 -5.78 11.81
CA SER A 295 -31.78 -5.49 11.91
C SER A 295 -30.99 -6.76 12.20
N VAL A 296 -30.22 -7.24 11.22
CA VAL A 296 -29.37 -8.42 11.38
C VAL A 296 -28.25 -8.16 12.39
N LYS A 297 -27.67 -6.96 12.41
CA LYS A 297 -26.64 -6.56 13.38
C LYS A 297 -27.13 -6.64 14.82
N LEU A 298 -28.34 -6.14 15.07
CA LEU A 298 -28.95 -6.21 16.39
C LEU A 298 -29.29 -7.65 16.77
N ALA A 299 -29.82 -8.44 15.84
CA ALA A 299 -30.08 -9.86 16.05
C ALA A 299 -28.81 -10.64 16.40
N CYS A 300 -27.68 -10.36 15.73
CA CYS A 300 -26.38 -10.92 16.09
C CYS A 300 -25.94 -10.50 17.50
N ALA A 301 -26.19 -9.25 17.89
CA ALA A 301 -25.84 -8.75 19.20
C ALA A 301 -26.64 -9.47 20.31
N VAL A 302 -27.94 -9.62 20.14
CA VAL A 302 -28.81 -10.38 21.06
C VAL A 302 -28.40 -11.84 21.12
N ALA A 303 -28.18 -12.47 19.96
CA ALA A 303 -27.79 -13.89 19.87
C ALA A 303 -26.51 -14.22 20.66
N ILE A 304 -25.55 -13.32 20.67
CA ILE A 304 -24.27 -13.52 21.37
C ILE A 304 -24.35 -13.14 22.86
N SER A 305 -25.07 -12.05 23.16
CA SER A 305 -25.01 -11.46 24.50
C SER A 305 -26.08 -11.98 25.46
N GLY A 306 -27.23 -12.43 24.94
CA GLY A 306 -28.40 -12.72 25.76
C GLY A 306 -29.06 -11.50 26.38
N PHE A 307 -28.66 -10.27 25.97
CA PHE A 307 -29.30 -9.03 26.44
C PHE A 307 -30.54 -8.68 25.58
N PRO A 308 -31.53 -8.02 26.18
CA PRO A 308 -32.69 -7.52 25.45
C PRO A 308 -32.29 -6.63 24.25
N PRO A 309 -33.12 -6.55 23.19
CA PRO A 309 -32.80 -5.74 22.01
C PRO A 309 -32.43 -4.28 22.34
N ASP A 310 -33.13 -3.65 23.28
CA ASP A 310 -32.85 -2.25 23.63
C ASP A 310 -31.51 -2.09 24.37
N VAL A 311 -31.17 -3.01 25.26
CA VAL A 311 -29.88 -3.04 25.94
C VAL A 311 -28.75 -3.30 24.93
N SER A 312 -28.94 -4.30 24.06
CA SER A 312 -27.98 -4.62 23.00
C SER A 312 -27.79 -3.44 22.04
N ARG A 313 -28.84 -2.67 21.75
CA ARG A 313 -28.76 -1.46 20.91
C ARG A 313 -27.97 -0.35 21.60
N GLN A 314 -28.21 -0.13 22.90
CA GLN A 314 -27.44 0.85 23.69
C GLN A 314 -25.97 0.46 23.77
N MET A 315 -25.67 -0.80 23.99
CA MET A 315 -24.27 -1.29 24.02
C MET A 315 -23.59 -1.19 22.66
N LEU A 316 -24.29 -1.47 21.57
CA LEU A 316 -23.77 -1.25 20.22
C LEU A 316 -23.49 0.23 19.97
N HIS A 317 -24.39 1.11 20.41
CA HIS A 317 -24.20 2.57 20.30
C HIS A 317 -23.00 3.03 21.12
N SER A 318 -22.87 2.56 22.37
CA SER A 318 -21.70 2.85 23.23
C SER A 318 -20.39 2.32 22.66
N ALA A 319 -20.45 1.27 21.85
CA ALA A 319 -19.31 0.71 21.09
C ALA A 319 -19.04 1.48 19.76
N GLY A 320 -19.62 2.68 19.57
CA GLY A 320 -19.50 3.45 18.32
C GLY A 320 -20.05 2.71 17.10
N GLY A 321 -21.05 1.83 17.29
CA GLY A 321 -21.57 0.98 16.22
C GLY A 321 -20.62 -0.15 15.81
N ASN A 322 -19.43 -0.26 16.37
CA ASN A 322 -18.45 -1.28 16.01
C ASN A 322 -18.71 -2.62 16.68
N PHE A 323 -19.06 -3.63 15.89
CA PHE A 323 -19.44 -4.93 16.41
C PHE A 323 -18.29 -5.71 17.07
N HIS A 324 -17.03 -5.49 16.64
CA HIS A 324 -15.86 -6.07 17.32
C HIS A 324 -15.69 -5.54 18.74
N VAL A 325 -15.86 -4.22 18.91
CA VAL A 325 -15.81 -3.56 20.22
C VAL A 325 -16.93 -4.07 21.14
N PHE A 326 -18.15 -4.19 20.58
CA PHE A 326 -19.30 -4.77 21.29
C PHE A 326 -19.01 -6.21 21.81
N VAL A 327 -18.54 -7.11 20.92
CA VAL A 327 -18.23 -8.51 21.28
C VAL A 327 -17.11 -8.59 22.33
N ARG A 328 -16.10 -7.73 22.23
CA ARG A 328 -15.01 -7.66 23.23
C ARG A 328 -15.55 -7.21 24.57
N GLY A 329 -16.41 -6.20 24.62
CA GLY A 329 -17.02 -5.72 25.86
C GLY A 329 -17.81 -6.80 26.59
N ILE A 330 -18.57 -7.65 25.89
CA ILE A 330 -19.31 -8.77 26.49
C ILE A 330 -18.38 -9.81 27.10
N ARG A 331 -17.28 -10.16 26.41
CA ARG A 331 -16.35 -11.20 26.88
C ARG A 331 -15.55 -10.80 28.12
N THR A 332 -15.35 -9.49 28.34
CA THR A 332 -14.55 -8.99 29.46
C THR A 332 -15.37 -8.62 30.67
N ASN A 333 -16.70 -8.77 30.65
CA ASN A 333 -17.64 -8.29 31.69
C ASN A 333 -17.45 -6.80 32.06
N ALA A 334 -16.74 -6.03 31.25
CA ALA A 334 -16.60 -4.60 31.42
C ALA A 334 -17.75 -3.92 30.69
N PRO A 335 -18.49 -2.94 31.28
CA PRO A 335 -19.39 -2.10 30.51
C PRO A 335 -18.57 -1.50 29.37
N PRO A 336 -19.11 -1.41 28.13
CA PRO A 336 -18.45 -0.72 27.06
C PRO A 336 -18.33 0.74 27.48
N SER A 337 -17.21 1.08 28.09
CA SER A 337 -16.82 2.47 28.19
C SER A 337 -16.72 2.99 26.76
N PRO A 338 -17.18 4.21 26.47
CA PRO A 338 -16.76 4.87 25.25
C PRO A 338 -15.25 4.71 25.26
N VAL A 339 -14.73 4.01 24.25
CA VAL A 339 -13.29 3.90 24.08
C VAL A 339 -12.83 5.33 24.01
N SER A 340 -12.32 5.87 25.13
CA SER A 340 -11.21 6.77 24.98
C SER A 340 -10.28 5.96 24.11
N LEU A 341 -10.13 6.35 22.87
CA LEU A 341 -9.04 5.89 22.02
C LEU A 341 -7.83 6.09 22.92
N GLY A 342 -7.41 5.03 23.64
CA GLY A 342 -6.17 5.02 24.37
C GLY A 342 -5.18 5.54 23.36
N GLU A 343 -4.35 6.51 23.76
CA GLU A 343 -3.37 7.10 22.86
C GLU A 343 -2.84 5.96 21.99
N PRO A 344 -2.87 6.07 20.64
CA PRO A 344 -2.57 4.95 19.78
C PRO A 344 -1.23 4.37 20.21
N GLU A 345 -1.19 3.07 20.52
CA GLU A 345 0.06 2.42 20.89
C GLU A 345 0.99 2.46 19.69
N TYR A 346 1.96 3.35 19.76
CA TYR A 346 2.97 3.50 18.72
C TYR A 346 4.07 2.46 18.90
N CYS A 347 4.34 1.72 17.83
CA CYS A 347 5.53 0.91 17.72
C CYS A 347 6.51 1.56 16.75
N LEU A 348 7.80 1.55 17.11
CA LEU A 348 8.87 2.13 16.31
C LEU A 348 9.79 1.04 15.80
N CYS A 349 10.14 1.11 14.51
CA CYS A 349 11.19 0.29 13.93
C CYS A 349 12.27 1.15 13.29
N VAL A 350 13.52 0.82 13.57
CA VAL A 350 14.73 1.42 12.98
C VAL A 350 15.36 0.39 12.05
N ASP A 351 15.57 0.76 10.80
CA ASP A 351 16.35 0.04 9.80
C ASP A 351 17.62 0.84 9.50
N GLY A 352 18.71 0.46 10.13
CA GLY A 352 20.00 1.16 10.02
C GLY A 352 20.97 0.45 9.10
N GLY A 353 21.01 0.89 7.85
CA GLY A 353 21.89 0.37 6.81
C GLY A 353 23.20 1.13 6.63
N GLY A 354 23.98 0.72 5.62
CA GLY A 354 25.25 1.34 5.28
C GLY A 354 25.13 2.73 4.64
N THR A 355 23.97 3.09 4.12
CA THR A 355 23.74 4.34 3.38
C THR A 355 22.74 5.24 4.10
N ASN A 356 21.68 4.67 4.65
CA ASN A 356 20.59 5.39 5.30
C ASN A 356 20.16 4.70 6.60
N CYS A 357 19.61 5.50 7.51
CA CYS A 357 18.83 5.09 8.66
C CYS A 357 17.36 5.43 8.40
N THR A 358 16.51 4.43 8.26
CA THR A 358 15.05 4.63 8.07
C THR A 358 14.35 4.27 9.35
N VAL A 359 13.52 5.18 9.85
CA VAL A 359 12.65 4.96 11.02
C VAL A 359 11.21 4.97 10.59
N SER A 360 10.46 3.95 10.97
CA SER A 360 9.01 3.89 10.75
C SER A 360 8.27 3.77 12.08
N ILE A 361 7.23 4.58 12.24
CA ILE A 361 6.30 4.53 13.36
C ILE A 361 4.99 3.95 12.85
N ALA A 362 4.47 2.94 13.53
CA ALA A 362 3.22 2.29 13.13
C ALA A 362 2.29 2.07 14.32
N THR A 363 1.01 2.02 14.01
CA THR A 363 -0.06 1.46 14.82
C THR A 363 -0.38 0.05 14.31
N GLU A 364 -1.30 -0.68 14.93
CA GLU A 364 -1.76 -1.99 14.44
C GLU A 364 -2.27 -1.97 13.00
N SER A 365 -2.78 -0.83 12.55
CA SER A 365 -3.41 -0.69 11.24
C SER A 365 -2.47 -0.19 10.16
N MET A 366 -1.57 0.76 10.47
CA MET A 366 -0.80 1.46 9.44
C MET A 366 0.51 2.06 9.95
N VAL A 367 1.42 2.36 9.02
CA VAL A 367 2.56 3.24 9.27
C VAL A 367 2.04 4.67 9.29
N VAL A 368 2.27 5.37 10.40
CA VAL A 368 1.78 6.74 10.63
C VAL A 368 2.85 7.81 10.44
N GLY A 369 4.12 7.42 10.51
CA GLY A 369 5.23 8.34 10.29
C GLY A 369 6.47 7.60 9.80
N GLN A 370 7.26 8.27 8.96
CA GLN A 370 8.52 7.77 8.45
C GLN A 370 9.56 8.89 8.38
N GLY A 371 10.79 8.58 8.74
CA GLY A 371 11.92 9.50 8.66
C GLY A 371 13.17 8.81 8.15
N VAL A 372 14.02 9.54 7.46
CA VAL A 372 15.26 9.02 6.87
C VAL A 372 16.41 9.94 7.23
N ALA A 373 17.52 9.37 7.72
CA ALA A 373 18.74 10.06 8.04
C ALA A 373 19.95 9.38 7.37
N GLY A 374 21.15 9.78 7.71
CA GLY A 374 22.40 9.26 7.17
C GLY A 374 22.71 7.82 7.58
N PRO A 375 23.93 7.32 7.30
CA PRO A 375 24.31 5.93 7.52
C PRO A 375 24.30 5.54 9.01
N CYS A 376 23.86 4.29 9.28
CA CYS A 376 23.77 3.69 10.62
C CYS A 376 24.40 2.28 10.65
N ASN A 377 25.61 2.13 10.12
CA ASN A 377 26.33 0.86 10.13
C ASN A 377 27.48 0.92 11.13
N PHE A 378 27.47 0.06 12.13
CA PHE A 378 28.50 -0.02 13.18
C PHE A 378 29.94 -0.18 12.67
N ASN A 379 30.14 -0.67 11.45
CA ASN A 379 31.46 -0.84 10.85
C ASN A 379 31.98 0.44 10.20
N SER A 380 31.17 1.50 10.03
CA SER A 380 31.51 2.69 9.28
C SER A 380 31.25 4.00 10.00
N VAL A 381 30.49 3.99 11.10
CA VAL A 381 30.21 5.19 11.91
C VAL A 381 30.43 4.93 13.38
N THR A 382 30.71 5.97 14.15
CA THR A 382 30.83 5.89 15.62
C THR A 382 29.44 5.68 16.25
N LEU A 383 29.45 5.20 17.50
CA LEU A 383 28.19 5.02 18.24
C LEU A 383 27.43 6.35 18.43
N GLU A 384 28.14 7.46 18.58
CA GLU A 384 27.51 8.78 18.75
C GLU A 384 26.85 9.23 17.45
N GLU A 385 27.56 9.16 16.33
CA GLU A 385 27.01 9.45 15.01
C GLU A 385 25.77 8.56 14.70
N LEU A 386 25.86 7.26 15.01
CA LEU A 386 24.74 6.32 14.83
C LEU A 386 23.52 6.74 15.65
N MET A 387 23.70 7.12 16.92
CA MET A 387 22.59 7.59 17.77
C MET A 387 22.00 8.90 17.25
N ASP A 388 22.83 9.82 16.75
CA ASP A 388 22.35 11.07 16.16
C ASP A 388 21.48 10.83 14.91
N GLN A 389 21.88 9.87 14.06
CA GLN A 389 21.06 9.50 12.89
C GLN A 389 19.71 8.88 13.31
N ILE A 390 19.71 7.98 14.31
CA ILE A 390 18.48 7.40 14.85
C ILE A 390 17.58 8.50 15.41
N ILE A 391 18.11 9.44 16.19
CA ILE A 391 17.36 10.54 16.78
C ILE A 391 16.77 11.44 15.67
N LEU A 392 17.58 11.79 14.67
CA LEU A 392 17.16 12.64 13.55
C LEU A 392 16.01 11.98 12.76
N ALA A 393 16.17 10.72 12.36
CA ALA A 393 15.16 9.99 11.65
C ALA A 393 13.88 9.79 12.49
N THR A 394 14.04 9.54 13.81
CA THR A 394 12.89 9.42 14.73
C THR A 394 12.11 10.73 14.84
N LYS A 395 12.80 11.89 14.95
CA LYS A 395 12.14 13.20 14.98
C LYS A 395 11.36 13.47 13.70
N GLN A 396 11.90 13.16 12.53
CA GLN A 396 11.21 13.30 11.26
C GLN A 396 9.96 12.41 11.20
N ALA A 397 10.10 11.13 11.60
CA ALA A 397 8.97 10.19 11.63
C ALA A 397 7.89 10.64 12.62
N SER A 398 8.28 11.15 13.79
CA SER A 398 7.35 11.66 14.81
C SER A 398 6.63 12.92 14.35
N SER A 399 7.33 13.87 13.74
CA SER A 399 6.71 15.08 13.17
C SER A 399 5.67 14.72 12.10
N MET A 400 5.95 13.73 11.26
CA MET A 400 4.99 13.24 10.27
C MET A 400 3.79 12.54 10.93
N ALA A 401 4.02 11.73 11.96
CA ALA A 401 2.96 11.04 12.70
C ALA A 401 2.06 12.03 13.44
N LEU A 402 2.62 13.07 14.06
CA LEU A 402 1.90 14.10 14.80
C LEU A 402 1.15 15.07 13.87
N ALA A 403 1.76 15.47 12.74
CA ALA A 403 1.10 16.30 11.73
C ALA A 403 -0.15 15.61 11.17
N ASN A 404 -0.11 14.29 11.00
CA ASN A 404 -1.24 13.49 10.58
C ASN A 404 -2.38 13.41 11.64
N GLN A 405 -2.13 13.84 12.87
CA GLN A 405 -3.09 13.80 14.00
C GLN A 405 -3.49 15.19 14.53
N GLY A 406 -2.93 16.27 13.99
CA GLY A 406 -3.28 17.64 14.39
C GLY A 406 -2.73 18.06 15.76
N PHE A 407 -1.65 17.44 16.24
CA PHE A 407 -0.98 17.82 17.49
C PHE A 407 0.30 18.61 17.22
N ASP A 408 0.40 19.80 17.79
CA ASP A 408 1.59 20.68 17.74
C ASP A 408 2.56 20.44 18.93
N ASN A 409 2.77 19.20 19.36
CA ASN A 409 3.65 18.94 20.52
C ASN A 409 5.05 18.51 20.06
N PRO A 410 6.15 19.18 20.50
CA PRO A 410 7.51 18.88 20.08
C PRO A 410 8.14 17.63 20.73
N ASP A 411 7.49 17.01 21.72
CA ASP A 411 8.01 15.84 22.41
C ASP A 411 7.78 14.56 21.61
N LEU A 412 8.77 13.65 21.67
CA LEU A 412 8.64 12.33 21.04
C LEU A 412 7.46 11.56 21.65
N PRO A 413 6.60 10.94 20.83
CA PRO A 413 5.52 10.09 21.34
C PRO A 413 6.09 8.92 22.14
N ARG A 414 5.35 8.42 23.13
CA ARG A 414 5.72 7.20 23.85
C ARG A 414 5.53 6.00 22.94
N PHE A 415 6.58 5.16 22.85
CA PHE A 415 6.52 3.93 22.09
C PHE A 415 6.27 2.76 23.03
N SER A 416 5.28 1.92 22.71
CA SER A 416 5.00 0.68 23.45
C SER A 416 6.07 -0.37 23.20
N LYS A 417 6.57 -0.44 21.96
CA LYS A 417 7.62 -1.37 21.54
C LYS A 417 8.55 -0.70 20.52
N VAL A 418 9.82 -1.06 20.58
CA VAL A 418 10.87 -0.58 19.66
C VAL A 418 11.66 -1.78 19.11
N TRP A 419 11.80 -1.84 17.80
CA TRP A 419 12.66 -2.81 17.13
C TRP A 419 13.74 -2.08 16.34
N VAL A 420 15.02 -2.36 16.68
CA VAL A 420 16.16 -1.74 16.01
C VAL A 420 16.95 -2.84 15.28
N GLY A 421 16.98 -2.75 13.95
CA GLY A 421 17.79 -3.57 13.07
C GLY A 421 18.97 -2.75 12.54
N LEU A 422 20.20 -3.19 12.78
CA LEU A 422 21.39 -2.45 12.40
C LEU A 422 22.39 -3.32 11.64
N ALA A 423 22.92 -2.79 10.55
CA ALA A 423 24.05 -3.37 9.85
C ALA A 423 25.31 -3.31 10.74
N GLY A 424 26.11 -4.38 10.74
CA GLY A 424 27.37 -4.42 11.46
C GLY A 424 27.25 -4.68 12.98
N LEU A 425 26.08 -5.03 13.49
CA LEU A 425 25.87 -5.36 14.92
C LEU A 425 26.29 -6.81 15.21
N TYR A 426 27.54 -7.02 15.61
CA TYR A 426 28.09 -8.38 15.81
C TYR A 426 28.67 -8.64 17.20
N HIS A 427 29.07 -7.61 17.97
CA HIS A 427 29.76 -7.76 19.24
C HIS A 427 28.85 -7.53 20.45
N ALA A 428 28.92 -8.40 21.45
CA ALA A 428 28.11 -8.32 22.66
C ALA A 428 28.25 -6.98 23.41
N ASP A 429 29.47 -6.42 23.48
CA ASP A 429 29.72 -5.15 24.15
C ASP A 429 29.03 -3.96 23.45
N GLN A 430 28.98 -4.00 22.12
CA GLN A 430 28.26 -2.98 21.32
C GLN A 430 26.76 -3.07 21.60
N VAL A 431 26.21 -4.28 21.64
CA VAL A 431 24.80 -4.54 21.97
C VAL A 431 24.47 -3.99 23.37
N ALA A 432 25.30 -4.26 24.39
CA ALA A 432 25.05 -3.79 25.75
C ALA A 432 25.07 -2.26 25.87
N THR A 433 26.03 -1.59 25.18
CA THR A 433 26.15 -0.12 25.20
C THR A 433 25.00 0.53 24.45
N LEU A 434 24.62 0.02 23.27
CA LEU A 434 23.51 0.50 22.48
C LEU A 434 22.18 0.31 23.24
N THR A 435 21.96 -0.85 23.86
CA THR A 435 20.77 -1.14 24.67
C THR A 435 20.55 -0.09 25.75
N ARG A 436 21.63 0.31 26.46
CA ARG A 436 21.55 1.35 27.49
C ARG A 436 21.15 2.71 26.92
N ARG A 437 21.72 3.10 25.78
CA ARG A 437 21.38 4.37 25.09
C ARG A 437 19.93 4.38 24.61
N LEU A 438 19.47 3.32 23.97
CA LEU A 438 18.09 3.19 23.47
C LEU A 438 17.07 3.14 24.61
N LYS A 439 17.39 2.47 25.72
CA LYS A 439 16.57 2.50 26.94
C LYS A 439 16.38 3.94 27.45
N ASN A 440 17.44 4.70 27.50
CA ASN A 440 17.38 6.10 27.96
C ASN A 440 16.62 7.00 26.96
N LEU A 441 16.74 6.73 25.65
CA LEU A 441 16.11 7.53 24.60
C LEU A 441 14.60 7.26 24.52
N PHE A 442 14.17 5.99 24.54
CA PHE A 442 12.79 5.58 24.27
C PHE A 442 12.04 5.06 25.48
N GLY A 443 12.66 4.90 26.64
CA GLY A 443 12.04 4.36 27.82
C GLY A 443 11.71 2.84 27.75
N VAL A 444 12.36 2.10 26.85
CA VAL A 444 12.09 0.68 26.54
C VAL A 444 13.17 -0.25 27.07
N SER A 445 12.89 -1.56 27.18
CA SER A 445 13.81 -2.52 27.78
C SER A 445 13.73 -3.91 27.11
N ILE A 446 14.87 -4.55 26.91
CA ILE A 446 14.94 -5.94 26.42
C ILE A 446 14.31 -6.89 27.44
N ASN A 447 14.58 -6.71 28.74
CA ASN A 447 14.09 -7.58 29.79
C ASN A 447 12.55 -7.58 29.93
N HIS A 448 11.89 -6.51 29.51
CA HIS A 448 10.43 -6.40 29.48
C HIS A 448 9.86 -6.69 28.09
N GLY A 449 10.68 -7.15 27.14
CA GLY A 449 10.23 -7.43 25.77
C GLY A 449 9.81 -6.21 24.93
N THR A 450 10.01 -4.98 25.44
CA THR A 450 9.62 -3.74 24.73
C THR A 450 10.70 -3.21 23.80
N LEU A 451 11.94 -3.73 23.89
CA LEU A 451 13.05 -3.43 22.98
C LEU A 451 13.56 -4.72 22.35
N ARG A 452 13.63 -4.73 21.02
CA ARG A 452 14.25 -5.80 20.23
C ARG A 452 15.44 -5.24 19.44
N LEU A 453 16.59 -5.86 19.54
CA LEU A 453 17.80 -5.52 18.76
C LEU A 453 18.18 -6.71 17.87
N THR A 454 18.38 -6.44 16.59
CA THR A 454 18.76 -7.47 15.60
C THR A 454 19.69 -6.90 14.53
N SER A 455 20.20 -7.75 13.64
CA SER A 455 20.73 -7.25 12.38
C SER A 455 19.61 -6.71 11.48
N ASP A 456 19.92 -5.77 10.60
CA ASP A 456 19.03 -5.15 9.62
C ASP A 456 18.27 -6.19 8.75
N GLY A 457 18.98 -7.22 8.29
CA GLY A 457 18.41 -8.29 7.47
C GLY A 457 17.22 -9.02 8.12
N ILE A 458 17.14 -9.10 9.46
CA ILE A 458 16.04 -9.79 10.16
C ILE A 458 14.72 -9.03 10.02
N LEU A 459 14.76 -7.71 9.79
CA LEU A 459 13.55 -6.91 9.56
C LEU A 459 12.75 -7.40 8.35
N LEU A 460 13.44 -7.89 7.32
CA LEU A 460 12.80 -8.46 6.11
C LEU A 460 12.00 -9.74 6.41
N GLY A 461 12.38 -10.49 7.44
CA GLY A 461 11.61 -11.65 7.88
C GLY A 461 10.20 -11.30 8.36
N SER A 462 9.97 -10.08 8.83
CA SER A 462 8.65 -9.63 9.29
C SER A 462 7.57 -9.67 8.20
N CYS A 463 7.97 -9.58 6.92
CA CYS A 463 7.05 -9.62 5.78
C CYS A 463 6.24 -10.92 5.70
N ILE A 464 6.80 -12.03 6.17
CA ILE A 464 6.13 -13.34 6.13
C ILE A 464 5.42 -13.68 7.44
N ALA A 465 5.70 -12.99 8.53
CA ALA A 465 5.17 -13.35 9.85
C ALA A 465 3.63 -13.40 9.87
N MET A 466 2.97 -12.59 9.05
CA MET A 466 1.51 -12.52 8.95
C MET A 466 0.93 -13.25 7.73
N ASP A 467 1.76 -13.88 6.91
CA ASP A 467 1.34 -14.61 5.71
C ASP A 467 1.30 -16.11 5.98
N ASN A 468 0.11 -16.63 6.29
CA ASN A 468 -0.08 -18.04 6.57
C ASN A 468 0.12 -18.96 5.36
N SER A 469 0.31 -18.42 4.16
CA SER A 469 0.54 -19.22 2.96
C SER A 469 1.96 -19.76 2.85
N VAL A 470 2.92 -19.22 3.61
CA VAL A 470 4.33 -19.61 3.58
C VAL A 470 4.85 -19.99 4.98
N GLU A 471 5.76 -20.94 5.02
CA GLU A 471 6.39 -21.43 6.26
C GLU A 471 7.75 -20.77 6.55
N CYS A 472 8.40 -20.28 5.50
CA CYS A 472 9.74 -19.69 5.55
C CYS A 472 9.93 -18.60 4.49
N ALA A 473 11.03 -17.86 4.60
CA ALA A 473 11.47 -16.93 3.58
C ALA A 473 12.97 -17.02 3.33
N ILE A 474 13.37 -16.68 2.12
CA ILE A 474 14.76 -16.34 1.77
C ILE A 474 14.75 -14.89 1.32
N SER A 475 15.40 -14.01 2.07
CA SER A 475 15.61 -12.63 1.62
C SER A 475 16.89 -12.53 0.81
N VAL A 476 16.85 -11.74 -0.26
CA VAL A 476 18.01 -11.34 -1.06
C VAL A 476 18.06 -9.83 -1.10
N ILE A 477 19.05 -9.27 -0.45
CA ILE A 477 19.32 -7.84 -0.50
C ILE A 477 20.42 -7.61 -1.54
N ALA A 478 20.17 -6.75 -2.53
CA ALA A 478 21.16 -6.29 -3.47
C ALA A 478 21.01 -4.78 -3.72
N GLY A 479 21.93 -4.05 -3.15
CA GLY A 479 22.14 -2.62 -3.31
C GLY A 479 23.61 -2.37 -3.61
N THR A 480 24.29 -1.50 -2.83
CA THR A 480 25.74 -1.30 -2.90
C THR A 480 26.52 -2.56 -2.52
N GLY A 481 25.99 -3.36 -1.59
CA GLY A 481 26.44 -4.71 -1.25
C GLY A 481 25.36 -5.76 -1.50
N SER A 482 25.65 -7.04 -1.18
CA SER A 482 24.69 -8.13 -1.32
C SER A 482 24.78 -9.14 -0.19
N VAL A 483 23.60 -9.64 0.26
CA VAL A 483 23.48 -10.70 1.26
C VAL A 483 22.17 -11.46 1.05
N ALA A 484 22.19 -12.76 1.28
CA ALA A 484 20.99 -13.57 1.34
C ALA A 484 20.84 -14.20 2.75
N THR A 485 19.58 -14.26 3.25
CA THR A 485 19.28 -14.75 4.61
C THR A 485 18.00 -15.59 4.58
N ALA A 486 18.03 -16.73 5.24
CA ALA A 486 16.87 -17.60 5.39
C ALA A 486 16.22 -17.45 6.76
N PHE A 487 14.90 -17.42 6.79
CA PHE A 487 14.07 -17.30 7.98
C PHE A 487 13.01 -18.40 8.06
N LYS A 488 12.69 -18.85 9.23
CA LYS A 488 11.54 -19.72 9.52
C LYS A 488 10.64 -19.09 10.56
N LYS A 489 9.36 -19.42 10.51
CA LYS A 489 8.41 -19.06 11.56
C LYS A 489 8.56 -20.04 12.71
N GLY A 490 8.71 -19.52 13.93
CA GLY A 490 8.62 -20.28 15.15
C GLY A 490 7.17 -20.49 15.63
N PRO A 491 6.96 -21.27 16.70
CA PRO A 491 5.62 -21.64 17.19
C PRO A 491 4.73 -20.44 17.55
N SER A 492 5.32 -19.35 18.03
CA SER A 492 4.62 -18.11 18.42
C SER A 492 4.64 -17.05 17.31
N ASN A 493 4.80 -17.45 16.05
CA ASN A 493 5.01 -16.55 14.90
C ASN A 493 6.25 -15.65 15.01
N GLU A 494 7.19 -15.96 15.89
CA GLU A 494 8.49 -15.30 15.89
C GLU A 494 9.26 -15.66 14.63
N ILE A 495 10.08 -14.72 14.16
CA ILE A 495 10.95 -14.91 13.01
C ILE A 495 12.33 -15.31 13.49
N VAL A 496 12.76 -16.49 13.09
CA VAL A 496 14.08 -17.06 13.43
C VAL A 496 14.94 -17.13 12.17
N GLN A 497 16.12 -16.54 12.23
CA GLN A 497 17.12 -16.69 11.19
C GLN A 497 17.73 -18.09 11.26
N VAL A 498 17.66 -18.83 10.15
CA VAL A 498 18.16 -20.22 10.07
C VAL A 498 19.36 -20.38 9.15
N GLY A 499 19.69 -19.38 8.38
CA GLY A 499 20.85 -19.39 7.49
C GLY A 499 21.20 -18.01 6.94
N ARG A 500 22.46 -17.83 6.53
CA ARG A 500 22.94 -16.60 5.87
C ARG A 500 24.06 -16.96 4.91
N THR A 501 24.07 -16.29 3.74
CA THR A 501 25.14 -16.36 2.75
C THR A 501 25.48 -14.97 2.24
N GLY A 502 26.72 -14.72 1.94
CA GLY A 502 27.20 -13.39 1.51
C GLY A 502 27.28 -12.36 2.63
N GLY A 503 27.33 -11.07 2.27
CA GLY A 503 27.48 -9.97 3.22
C GLY A 503 28.88 -9.86 3.84
N TRP A 504 29.93 -10.25 3.12
CA TRP A 504 31.32 -10.20 3.54
C TRP A 504 31.99 -8.86 3.21
N GLY A 505 31.21 -7.92 2.66
CA GLY A 505 31.70 -6.62 2.22
C GLY A 505 32.38 -6.64 0.83
N TYR A 506 32.55 -5.48 0.26
CA TYR A 506 32.91 -5.31 -1.16
C TYR A 506 34.31 -5.82 -1.53
N LEU A 507 35.23 -5.93 -0.56
CA LEU A 507 36.59 -6.40 -0.84
C LEU A 507 36.66 -7.90 -1.14
N ILE A 508 35.88 -8.72 -0.44
CA ILE A 508 35.95 -10.18 -0.52
C ILE A 508 34.60 -10.85 -0.81
N GLY A 509 33.51 -10.08 -0.84
CA GLY A 509 32.15 -10.55 -1.03
C GLY A 509 31.33 -9.62 -1.92
N ASP A 510 30.05 -9.47 -1.56
CA ASP A 510 29.06 -8.61 -2.23
C ASP A 510 28.85 -8.95 -3.73
N GLN A 511 28.99 -10.24 -4.11
CA GLN A 511 28.76 -10.70 -5.47
C GLN A 511 27.30 -10.45 -5.88
N GLY A 512 27.10 -9.96 -7.10
CA GLY A 512 25.78 -9.60 -7.63
C GLY A 512 25.23 -8.28 -7.14
N SER A 513 26.01 -7.51 -6.34
CA SER A 513 25.67 -6.14 -5.93
C SER A 513 25.99 -5.12 -7.03
N ALA A 514 25.57 -3.86 -6.82
CA ALA A 514 25.93 -2.74 -7.70
C ALA A 514 27.46 -2.57 -7.80
N PHE A 515 28.17 -2.79 -6.70
CA PHE A 515 29.65 -2.76 -6.72
C PHE A 515 30.22 -3.88 -7.63
N ASP A 516 29.70 -5.11 -7.53
CA ASP A 516 30.16 -6.23 -8.36
C ASP A 516 29.84 -6.00 -9.85
N ILE A 517 28.65 -5.48 -10.16
CA ILE A 517 28.26 -5.09 -11.51
C ILE A 517 29.23 -4.03 -12.07
N GLY A 518 29.48 -2.97 -11.31
CA GLY A 518 30.42 -1.91 -11.73
C GLY A 518 31.84 -2.38 -11.87
N LYS A 519 32.33 -3.24 -10.96
CA LYS A 519 33.64 -3.86 -11.03
C LYS A 519 33.79 -4.69 -12.31
N ARG A 520 32.81 -5.53 -12.65
CA ARG A 520 32.81 -6.33 -13.89
C ARG A 520 32.79 -5.45 -15.13
N ALA A 521 32.02 -4.37 -15.12
CA ALA A 521 32.00 -3.40 -16.21
C ALA A 521 33.38 -2.77 -16.43
N LEU A 522 34.03 -2.29 -15.37
CA LEU A 522 35.37 -1.73 -15.44
C LEU A 522 36.42 -2.76 -15.89
N GLN A 523 36.30 -4.01 -15.47
CA GLN A 523 37.19 -5.09 -15.93
C GLN A 523 37.07 -5.32 -17.44
N LEU A 524 35.86 -5.26 -18.02
CA LEU A 524 35.66 -5.33 -19.46
C LEU A 524 36.34 -4.15 -20.18
N VAL A 525 36.15 -2.92 -19.68
CA VAL A 525 36.81 -1.73 -20.24
C VAL A 525 38.32 -1.88 -20.21
N LEU A 526 38.91 -2.27 -19.07
CA LEU A 526 40.37 -2.43 -18.93
C LEU A 526 40.90 -3.52 -19.87
N SER A 527 40.19 -4.65 -19.98
CA SER A 527 40.56 -5.73 -20.92
C SER A 527 40.56 -5.25 -22.37
N SER A 528 39.59 -4.42 -22.75
CA SER A 528 39.50 -3.84 -24.10
C SER A 528 40.64 -2.85 -24.36
N VAL A 529 41.00 -2.04 -23.36
CA VAL A 529 42.17 -1.11 -23.43
C VAL A 529 43.47 -1.91 -23.62
N GLU A 530 43.66 -3.01 -22.88
CA GLU A 530 44.82 -3.90 -23.03
C GLU A 530 44.87 -4.54 -24.44
N GLN A 531 43.72 -5.00 -24.97
CA GLN A 531 43.64 -5.57 -26.32
C GLN A 531 44.06 -4.60 -27.42
N LYS A 532 43.84 -3.30 -27.26
CA LYS A 532 44.30 -2.26 -28.21
C LYS A 532 45.83 -2.24 -28.40
N GLN A 533 46.57 -2.61 -27.36
CA GLN A 533 48.04 -2.69 -27.46
C GLN A 533 48.51 -3.75 -28.46
N PHE A 534 47.69 -4.79 -28.60
CA PHE A 534 48.02 -5.92 -29.50
C PHE A 534 47.23 -5.89 -30.81
N LYS A 535 46.10 -5.16 -30.84
CA LYS A 535 45.21 -5.00 -32.00
C LYS A 535 44.85 -3.55 -32.21
N PRO A 536 45.66 -2.73 -32.91
CA PRO A 536 45.45 -1.28 -33.03
C PRO A 536 44.14 -0.84 -33.67
N VAL A 537 43.42 -1.75 -34.37
CA VAL A 537 42.14 -1.50 -35.03
C VAL A 537 40.95 -1.66 -34.08
N HIS A 538 41.19 -2.13 -32.85
CA HIS A 538 40.12 -2.34 -31.86
C HIS A 538 39.51 -1.00 -31.40
N LYS A 539 38.21 -0.81 -31.66
CA LYS A 539 37.43 0.36 -31.24
C LYS A 539 36.62 0.01 -30.00
N LEU A 540 36.54 0.96 -29.06
CA LEU A 540 35.65 0.80 -27.91
C LEU A 540 34.19 0.65 -28.37
N THR A 541 33.48 -0.25 -27.74
CA THR A 541 32.04 -0.44 -27.93
C THR A 541 31.25 0.74 -27.35
N GLU A 542 29.96 0.79 -27.60
CA GLU A 542 29.07 1.80 -26.98
C GLU A 542 29.09 1.67 -25.46
N PHE A 543 28.99 0.43 -24.96
CA PHE A 543 29.06 0.10 -23.55
C PHE A 543 30.34 0.64 -22.87
N GLU A 544 31.49 0.33 -23.45
CA GLU A 544 32.79 0.71 -22.90
C GLU A 544 32.96 2.24 -22.85
N ARG A 545 32.51 2.96 -23.89
CA ARG A 545 32.51 4.42 -23.90
C ARG A 545 31.60 5.00 -22.82
N ALA A 546 30.39 4.46 -22.69
CA ALA A 546 29.45 4.93 -21.68
C ALA A 546 29.94 4.72 -20.24
N VAL A 547 30.66 3.63 -19.98
CA VAL A 547 31.28 3.38 -18.66
C VAL A 547 32.41 4.38 -18.40
N LEU A 548 33.24 4.70 -19.40
CA LEU A 548 34.32 5.73 -19.28
C LEU A 548 33.74 7.14 -19.08
N GLU A 549 32.67 7.48 -19.77
CA GLU A 549 31.97 8.76 -19.63
C GLU A 549 31.40 8.94 -18.22
N GLU A 550 30.74 7.91 -17.67
CA GLU A 550 30.20 7.96 -16.29
C GLU A 550 31.31 8.09 -15.25
N LEU A 551 32.45 7.41 -15.46
CA LEU A 551 33.62 7.54 -14.61
C LEU A 551 34.29 8.91 -14.75
N ASN A 552 33.88 9.71 -15.73
CA ASN A 552 34.55 10.96 -16.14
C ASN A 552 36.04 10.78 -16.42
N SER A 553 36.38 9.68 -17.14
CA SER A 553 37.75 9.23 -17.37
C SER A 553 38.00 8.90 -18.85
N ASN A 554 39.26 8.66 -19.20
CA ASN A 554 39.69 8.13 -20.48
C ASN A 554 40.41 6.80 -20.30
N GLU A 555 40.72 6.13 -21.39
CA GLU A 555 41.35 4.81 -21.41
C GLU A 555 42.64 4.72 -20.57
N ALA A 556 43.44 5.79 -20.52
CA ALA A 556 44.68 5.84 -19.76
C ALA A 556 44.50 6.29 -18.27
N GLY A 557 43.35 6.92 -17.97
CA GLY A 557 43.09 7.53 -16.66
C GLY A 557 42.31 6.66 -15.68
N VAL A 558 41.69 5.55 -16.12
CA VAL A 558 40.76 4.75 -15.33
C VAL A 558 41.22 4.41 -13.93
N LEU A 559 42.44 3.90 -13.77
CA LEU A 559 42.97 3.53 -12.45
C LEU A 559 43.26 4.76 -11.57
N ARG A 560 43.85 5.83 -12.16
CA ARG A 560 44.07 7.08 -11.44
C ARG A 560 42.77 7.66 -10.91
N ASP A 561 41.72 7.69 -11.75
CA ASP A 561 40.47 8.36 -11.43
C ASP A 561 39.60 7.55 -10.46
N ILE A 562 39.84 6.23 -10.33
CA ILE A 562 39.26 5.40 -9.28
C ILE A 562 40.00 5.61 -7.94
N TYR A 563 41.34 5.55 -7.92
CA TYR A 563 42.13 5.48 -6.69
C TYR A 563 42.54 6.84 -6.12
N HIS A 564 42.68 7.87 -6.95
CA HIS A 564 43.24 9.18 -6.52
C HIS A 564 42.21 10.33 -6.55
N SER A 565 40.95 10.05 -6.84
CA SER A 565 39.92 11.09 -6.85
C SER A 565 39.27 11.27 -5.47
N ILE A 566 38.63 12.43 -5.26
CA ILE A 566 37.85 12.73 -4.07
C ILE A 566 36.63 11.79 -4.03
N GLY A 567 36.39 11.11 -2.90
CA GLY A 567 35.26 10.19 -2.67
C GLY A 567 35.69 8.73 -2.47
N SER A 568 34.75 7.89 -2.12
CA SER A 568 35.01 6.46 -1.89
C SER A 568 35.14 5.71 -3.20
N PRO A 569 36.24 4.96 -3.46
CA PRO A 569 36.36 4.08 -4.61
C PRO A 569 35.15 3.09 -4.74
N LYS A 570 34.60 2.64 -3.60
CA LYS A 570 33.45 1.77 -3.54
C LYS A 570 32.22 2.40 -4.19
N GLU A 571 31.93 3.67 -3.89
CA GLU A 571 30.77 4.38 -4.45
C GLU A 571 30.92 4.59 -5.94
N LYS A 572 32.08 5.03 -6.40
CA LYS A 572 32.37 5.24 -7.83
C LYS A 572 32.23 3.98 -8.65
N ILE A 573 32.79 2.87 -8.17
CA ILE A 573 32.63 1.58 -8.84
C ILE A 573 31.16 1.16 -8.84
N GLY A 574 30.45 1.35 -7.72
CA GLY A 574 29.03 1.01 -7.62
C GLY A 574 28.13 1.83 -8.54
N ASP A 575 28.48 3.09 -8.80
CA ASP A 575 27.72 3.97 -9.70
C ASP A 575 27.71 3.49 -11.15
N MET A 576 28.75 2.77 -11.58
CA MET A 576 28.78 2.16 -12.92
C MET A 576 27.62 1.21 -13.16
N ALA A 577 27.04 0.62 -12.12
CA ALA A 577 25.85 -0.23 -12.26
C ALA A 577 24.65 0.50 -12.90
N LYS A 578 24.56 1.83 -12.74
CA LYS A 578 23.50 2.64 -13.36
C LYS A 578 23.63 2.63 -14.89
N VAL A 579 24.83 2.74 -15.42
CA VAL A 579 25.11 2.66 -16.86
C VAL A 579 24.81 1.26 -17.37
N VAL A 580 25.30 0.24 -16.65
CA VAL A 580 25.12 -1.16 -17.05
C VAL A 580 23.65 -1.53 -17.11
N THR A 581 22.86 -1.15 -16.09
CA THR A 581 21.41 -1.42 -16.08
C THR A 581 20.67 -0.63 -17.15
N LYS A 582 21.04 0.61 -17.40
CA LYS A 582 20.44 1.44 -18.44
C LYS A 582 20.66 0.85 -19.84
N LEU A 583 21.86 0.36 -20.13
CA LEU A 583 22.21 -0.21 -21.43
C LEU A 583 21.69 -1.64 -21.60
N GLY A 584 21.81 -2.47 -20.55
CA GLY A 584 21.43 -3.88 -20.60
C GLY A 584 19.92 -4.12 -20.59
N PHE A 585 19.13 -3.16 -20.06
CA PHE A 585 17.68 -3.27 -20.01
C PHE A 585 16.95 -2.30 -20.96
N ARG A 586 17.60 -1.88 -22.03
CA ARG A 586 16.90 -1.13 -23.11
C ARG A 586 15.80 -1.99 -23.70
N GLU A 587 14.62 -1.41 -23.93
CA GLU A 587 13.48 -2.10 -24.55
C GLU A 587 13.75 -2.51 -26.00
N ARG A 588 14.54 -1.70 -26.72
CA ARG A 588 14.98 -1.99 -28.07
C ARG A 588 16.49 -2.07 -28.10
N ASP A 589 17.00 -3.19 -28.59
CA ASP A 589 18.41 -3.46 -28.79
C ASP A 589 19.25 -3.33 -27.50
N PRO A 590 19.02 -4.21 -26.49
CA PRO A 590 19.82 -4.24 -25.27
C PRO A 590 21.29 -4.53 -25.58
N ASP A 591 22.20 -3.78 -24.97
CA ASP A 591 23.63 -3.96 -25.17
C ASP A 591 24.10 -5.34 -24.68
N PRO A 592 24.72 -6.17 -25.52
CA PRO A 592 25.08 -7.54 -25.17
C PRO A 592 26.13 -7.64 -24.04
N GLN A 593 27.06 -6.68 -23.94
CA GLN A 593 28.09 -6.67 -22.88
C GLN A 593 27.46 -6.31 -21.54
N ALA A 594 26.62 -5.27 -21.54
CA ALA A 594 25.87 -4.87 -20.35
C ALA A 594 24.94 -5.99 -19.86
N LEU A 595 24.17 -6.61 -20.76
CA LEU A 595 23.30 -7.73 -20.42
C LEU A 595 24.09 -8.94 -19.91
N GLY A 596 25.26 -9.23 -20.50
CA GLY A 596 26.16 -10.28 -20.04
C GLY A 596 26.68 -10.06 -18.61
N VAL A 597 27.04 -8.82 -18.27
CA VAL A 597 27.42 -8.42 -16.90
C VAL A 597 26.26 -8.65 -15.92
N LEU A 598 25.06 -8.19 -16.28
CA LEU A 598 23.87 -8.33 -15.44
C LEU A 598 23.48 -9.81 -15.24
N THR A 599 23.52 -10.60 -16.29
CA THR A 599 23.23 -12.03 -16.23
C THR A 599 24.23 -12.77 -15.33
N SER A 600 25.51 -12.46 -15.46
CA SER A 600 26.56 -13.03 -14.61
C SER A 600 26.38 -12.63 -13.14
N ALA A 601 26.03 -11.39 -12.87
CA ALA A 601 25.75 -10.89 -11.53
C ALA A 601 24.50 -11.56 -10.90
N ALA A 602 23.40 -11.70 -11.67
CA ALA A 602 22.20 -12.40 -11.24
C ALA A 602 22.49 -13.89 -10.94
N GLY A 603 23.29 -14.54 -11.78
CA GLY A 603 23.70 -15.92 -11.55
C GLY A 603 24.48 -16.11 -10.25
N THR A 604 25.34 -15.14 -9.87
CA THR A 604 26.06 -15.20 -8.60
C THR A 604 25.16 -14.98 -7.37
N LEU A 605 24.11 -14.18 -7.47
CA LEU A 605 23.06 -14.08 -6.43
C LEU A 605 22.29 -15.39 -6.28
N VAL A 606 21.94 -16.05 -7.39
CA VAL A 606 21.28 -17.36 -7.37
C VAL A 606 22.16 -18.41 -6.67
N GLN A 607 23.48 -18.40 -6.88
CA GLN A 607 24.41 -19.28 -6.15
C GLN A 607 24.43 -19.01 -4.64
N GLN A 608 24.22 -17.79 -4.19
CA GLN A 608 24.07 -17.47 -2.77
C GLN A 608 22.75 -17.99 -2.19
N VAL A 609 21.67 -18.00 -2.98
CA VAL A 609 20.34 -18.49 -2.54
C VAL A 609 20.33 -20.02 -2.43
N LYS A 610 21.09 -20.74 -3.25
CA LYS A 610 21.08 -22.19 -3.34
C LYS A 610 21.24 -22.91 -1.99
N PRO A 611 22.27 -22.65 -1.15
CA PRO A 611 22.41 -23.33 0.14
C PRO A 611 21.25 -23.05 1.09
N LEU A 612 20.62 -21.88 0.98
CA LEU A 612 19.47 -21.50 1.79
C LEU A 612 18.19 -22.23 1.36
N ALA A 613 18.05 -22.51 0.07
CA ALA A 613 16.95 -23.28 -0.49
C ALA A 613 16.99 -24.78 -0.12
N GLU A 614 18.16 -25.29 0.28
CA GLU A 614 18.28 -26.61 0.87
C GLU A 614 17.71 -26.68 2.31
N ILE A 615 17.74 -25.54 3.04
CA ILE A 615 17.21 -25.41 4.39
C ILE A 615 15.70 -25.04 4.34
N CYS A 616 15.31 -24.23 3.35
CA CYS A 616 13.96 -23.71 3.18
C CYS A 616 13.41 -24.17 1.81
N ASP A 617 12.52 -25.17 1.80
CA ASP A 617 11.91 -25.68 0.56
C ASP A 617 11.25 -24.52 -0.23
N PRO A 618 11.71 -24.19 -1.45
CA PRO A 618 11.18 -23.10 -2.26
C PRO A 618 9.66 -23.14 -2.44
N ARG A 619 9.07 -24.34 -2.54
CA ARG A 619 7.61 -24.53 -2.71
C ARG A 619 6.77 -24.09 -1.51
N LYS A 620 7.40 -23.91 -0.34
CA LYS A 620 6.80 -23.42 0.90
C LYS A 620 7.36 -22.07 1.34
N CYS A 621 8.26 -21.50 0.57
CA CYS A 621 9.10 -20.37 0.87
C CYS A 621 8.70 -19.13 0.08
N ALA A 622 8.75 -17.95 0.71
CA ALA A 622 8.74 -16.68 0.01
C ALA A 622 10.18 -16.26 -0.34
N LEU A 623 10.41 -15.86 -1.59
CA LEU A 623 11.61 -15.12 -1.98
C LEU A 623 11.34 -13.63 -1.76
N VAL A 624 12.09 -13.00 -0.85
CA VAL A 624 11.95 -11.57 -0.51
C VAL A 624 13.11 -10.80 -1.12
N LEU A 625 12.82 -9.96 -2.09
CA LEU A 625 13.81 -9.15 -2.81
C LEU A 625 13.82 -7.72 -2.24
N SER A 626 14.99 -7.19 -1.89
CA SER A 626 15.15 -5.84 -1.33
C SER A 626 16.46 -5.20 -1.79
N GLY A 627 16.51 -3.86 -1.75
CA GLY A 627 17.66 -3.06 -2.16
C GLY A 627 17.49 -2.41 -3.54
N ALA A 628 18.36 -1.45 -3.84
CA ALA A 628 18.21 -0.58 -5.02
C ALA A 628 18.13 -1.33 -6.37
N LEU A 629 18.91 -2.40 -6.54
CA LEU A 629 18.84 -3.22 -7.76
C LEU A 629 17.54 -4.02 -7.86
N MET A 630 16.97 -4.40 -6.72
CA MET A 630 15.70 -5.16 -6.68
C MET A 630 14.48 -4.30 -6.99
N ASN A 631 14.63 -2.98 -7.10
CA ASN A 631 13.58 -2.07 -7.59
C ASN A 631 13.46 -2.06 -9.12
N LEU A 632 14.36 -2.74 -9.81
CA LEU A 632 14.36 -2.86 -11.27
C LEU A 632 13.65 -4.16 -11.68
N PRO A 633 12.41 -4.12 -12.23
CA PRO A 633 11.67 -5.32 -12.61
C PRO A 633 12.47 -6.24 -13.55
N ALA A 634 13.20 -5.67 -14.52
CA ALA A 634 14.03 -6.44 -15.43
C ALA A 634 15.17 -7.21 -14.72
N TYR A 635 15.69 -6.71 -13.61
CA TYR A 635 16.70 -7.43 -12.83
C TYR A 635 16.08 -8.52 -11.97
N GLN A 636 14.87 -8.29 -11.44
CA GLN A 636 14.09 -9.33 -10.75
C GLN A 636 13.81 -10.50 -11.70
N ASP A 637 13.30 -10.20 -12.90
CA ASP A 637 13.02 -11.21 -13.94
C ASP A 637 14.28 -11.98 -14.32
N LEU A 638 15.42 -11.31 -14.39
CA LEU A 638 16.70 -11.95 -14.71
C LEU A 638 17.12 -12.93 -13.60
N ILE A 639 16.99 -12.56 -12.33
CA ILE A 639 17.27 -13.45 -11.18
C ILE A 639 16.36 -14.68 -11.21
N LEU A 640 15.06 -14.48 -11.46
CA LEU A 640 14.10 -15.58 -11.51
C LEU A 640 14.39 -16.53 -12.69
N ARG A 641 14.72 -15.99 -13.86
CA ARG A 641 15.15 -16.80 -15.02
C ARG A 641 16.43 -17.60 -14.73
N GLU A 642 17.41 -16.99 -14.08
CA GLU A 642 18.64 -17.70 -13.70
C GLU A 642 18.38 -18.76 -12.63
N TRP A 643 17.43 -18.53 -11.71
CA TRP A 643 16.98 -19.53 -10.75
C TRP A 643 16.31 -20.72 -11.46
N ASP A 644 15.35 -20.47 -12.35
CA ASP A 644 14.61 -21.50 -13.08
C ASP A 644 15.52 -22.37 -13.95
N LYS A 645 16.55 -21.79 -14.59
CA LYS A 645 17.56 -22.51 -15.35
C LYS A 645 18.34 -23.53 -14.51
N GLN A 646 18.59 -23.22 -13.25
CA GLN A 646 19.48 -23.99 -12.40
C GLN A 646 18.74 -24.97 -11.49
N HIS A 647 17.51 -24.66 -11.06
CA HIS A 647 16.84 -25.37 -9.96
C HIS A 647 15.45 -25.91 -10.26
N GLN A 648 14.73 -25.43 -11.26
CA GLN A 648 13.39 -25.89 -11.69
C GLN A 648 12.29 -25.93 -10.59
N LEU A 649 12.54 -25.42 -9.38
CA LEU A 649 11.59 -25.40 -8.28
C LEU A 649 11.15 -23.95 -8.03
N PRO A 650 9.90 -23.60 -8.39
CA PRO A 650 9.42 -22.22 -8.19
C PRO A 650 9.27 -21.92 -6.71
N PHE A 651 9.55 -20.67 -6.33
CA PHE A 651 9.19 -20.15 -5.01
C PHE A 651 7.67 -20.05 -4.88
N LYS A 652 7.16 -20.36 -3.71
CA LYS A 652 5.72 -20.23 -3.41
C LYS A 652 5.22 -18.82 -3.67
N LYS A 653 6.05 -17.82 -3.36
CA LYS A 653 5.75 -16.40 -3.53
C LYS A 653 7.03 -15.59 -3.73
N VAL A 654 6.95 -14.53 -4.52
CA VAL A 654 8.01 -13.54 -4.65
C VAL A 654 7.47 -12.21 -4.13
N LEU A 655 8.21 -11.56 -3.23
CA LEU A 655 7.87 -10.28 -2.63
C LEU A 655 9.01 -9.29 -2.87
N VAL A 656 8.68 -8.08 -3.30
CA VAL A 656 9.64 -6.97 -3.38
C VAL A 656 9.36 -6.03 -2.22
N VAL A 657 10.36 -5.79 -1.39
CA VAL A 657 10.23 -5.02 -0.15
C VAL A 657 11.16 -3.82 -0.18
N ASN A 658 10.57 -2.63 -0.25
CA ASN A 658 11.28 -1.35 -0.27
C ASN A 658 11.25 -0.64 1.10
N ASP A 659 10.43 -1.11 2.03
CA ASP A 659 10.23 -0.55 3.36
C ASP A 659 10.23 -1.67 4.42
N ALA A 660 11.42 -2.16 4.75
CA ALA A 660 11.58 -3.19 5.78
C ALA A 660 11.16 -2.68 7.17
N SER A 661 11.48 -1.42 7.48
CA SER A 661 11.12 -0.79 8.76
C SER A 661 9.61 -0.67 8.95
N GLY A 662 8.86 -0.30 7.90
CA GLY A 662 7.40 -0.20 7.96
C GLY A 662 6.71 -1.56 8.13
N TYR A 663 7.21 -2.60 7.46
CA TYR A 663 6.72 -3.97 7.68
C TYR A 663 6.99 -4.45 9.11
N ALA A 664 8.21 -4.22 9.62
CA ALA A 664 8.60 -4.61 10.96
C ALA A 664 7.85 -3.83 12.05
N ALA A 665 7.62 -2.53 11.86
CA ALA A 665 6.84 -1.71 12.80
C ALA A 665 5.37 -2.17 12.88
N LYS A 666 4.74 -2.47 11.74
CA LYS A 666 3.38 -3.03 11.71
C LYS A 666 3.30 -4.43 12.33
N PHE A 667 4.28 -5.28 12.07
CA PHE A 667 4.36 -6.59 12.70
C PHE A 667 4.46 -6.46 14.22
N LEU A 668 5.35 -5.57 14.70
CA LEU A 668 5.56 -5.31 16.11
C LEU A 668 4.28 -4.80 16.80
N ALA A 669 3.53 -3.93 16.14
CA ALA A 669 2.27 -3.40 16.66
C ALA A 669 1.15 -4.46 16.76
N ARG A 670 1.18 -5.48 15.91
CA ARG A 670 0.19 -6.58 15.92
C ARG A 670 0.55 -7.75 16.84
N GLN A 671 1.79 -7.83 17.32
CA GLN A 671 2.16 -8.82 18.32
C GLN A 671 1.50 -8.46 19.67
N ASN A 672 0.37 -9.08 19.99
CA ASN A 672 -0.11 -9.13 21.38
C ASN A 672 0.93 -9.90 22.20
N MET A 673 1.62 -9.22 23.09
CA MET A 673 2.43 -9.90 24.08
C MET A 673 1.47 -10.60 25.04
N THR A 674 1.31 -11.91 24.92
CA THR A 674 1.01 -12.73 26.08
C THR A 674 2.24 -12.62 26.99
N ILE A 675 2.07 -11.88 28.06
CA ILE A 675 3.00 -11.90 29.19
C ILE A 675 2.73 -13.25 29.85
N ASP A 676 3.60 -14.25 29.65
CA ASP A 676 3.79 -15.35 30.55
C ASP A 676 4.86 -14.99 31.60
#